data_09a31f1e9dc7467f5ca28c905783c99e
#
_entry.id   09a31f1e9dc7467f5ca28c905783c99e
#
_cell.length_a   1.000
_cell.length_b   1.000
_cell.length_c   1.000
_cell.angle_alpha   90.00
_cell.angle_beta   90.00
_cell.angle_gamma   90.00
#
_symmetry.space_group_name_H-M   'P 1'
#
loop_
_entity.id
_entity.type
_entity.pdbx_description
1 polymer ?
#
loop_
_entity_poly.entity_id
_entity_poly.type
_entity_poly.pdbx_seq_one_letter_code
_entity_poly.pdbx_strand_id
1 'polypeptide(L)'
;GRGRIYMRARHNVETDAKTGRQTIIFTEIPYQLNKARVIEKIAELVKEKKLEGISELRDESDKDGMRIVIELKRGEVAEVVVNNLFAQTQLQSVFGINMVALLDGQPRLLNLKDLIEAFVRHRREVVTRRTVFDLRKARERGHLLEGLAVALANIDPVIELIKTSASPAEAKERLLLRSWEPGSVVAMLERAGDKNACRPDSLPEQFGFVDGKYNLSPEQAQALLDLRLNRLTGLEQDKLIAEYQELLEKIKELGLILADPERLLTVIREELIAIRDQFGDKRRTEIITSKLDLTLEDLITEEHVVVTISRAGYAKYQPVSDYRAQKRGGRDKSATAVKDEDYIEHLLVASTHDTVLCFTSNGKVYWLKVYELPQAGRASKGKPIVNVLNLGPDERVTTILPLREYTEGNFVFMATGDGTVKKVELEAFSRPRSNGLIAIDLEGEDVLVGAAITDGNQDIMLFTNEGKAVRFKETDVRCMGRTAMGVRGVRLPEIEGACVVSLIVADPEAQVLTASQNGFGKRTSVDEFPVHNRGGQGVIAIQTSERNGALVGAVQVKDGDELMLISDQGTLVRTRVDEVSVLSRNTQGVTLIKLASDEHLVGVVRLQDIGGDDEFEGELSDAIDADAASAEATDTDTGNTEESGDTRSPDAE
;
A
#
# COMPACT_ATOMS: atom_id res chain seq x y z
N GLY A 1 24.53 -2.91 4.91
CA GLY A 1 24.53 -4.30 5.38
C GLY A 1 23.44 -4.62 6.40
N ARG A 2 22.66 -3.61 6.86
CA ARG A 2 21.47 -3.78 7.70
C ARG A 2 20.26 -3.17 7.01
N GLY A 3 19.09 -3.79 7.21
CA GLY A 3 17.85 -3.33 6.66
C GLY A 3 16.69 -4.25 7.05
N ARG A 4 15.50 -3.91 6.58
CA ARG A 4 14.29 -4.67 6.83
C ARG A 4 13.50 -4.76 5.53
N ILE A 5 13.06 -5.96 5.17
CA ILE A 5 12.18 -6.23 4.06
C ILE A 5 10.96 -7.00 4.54
N TYR A 6 9.86 -6.84 3.85
CA TYR A 6 8.64 -7.61 4.06
C TYR A 6 8.55 -8.69 2.99
N MET A 7 8.26 -9.91 3.42
CA MET A 7 7.98 -11.04 2.53
C MET A 7 6.49 -11.36 2.64
N ARG A 8 5.79 -11.37 1.51
CA ARG A 8 4.35 -11.68 1.43
C ARG A 8 4.09 -12.97 0.71
N ALA A 9 3.05 -13.66 1.12
CA ALA A 9 2.47 -14.76 0.38
C ALA A 9 1.93 -14.29 -0.97
N ARG A 10 1.97 -15.15 -1.98
CA ARG A 10 1.35 -14.89 -3.28
C ARG A 10 -0.06 -15.42 -3.27
N HIS A 11 -0.99 -14.60 -3.68
CA HIS A 11 -2.40 -14.95 -3.72
C HIS A 11 -3.05 -14.53 -5.04
N ASN A 12 -4.15 -15.19 -5.37
CA ASN A 12 -5.07 -14.85 -6.43
C ASN A 12 -6.48 -14.78 -5.84
N VAL A 13 -7.34 -13.95 -6.42
CA VAL A 13 -8.75 -13.87 -6.05
C VAL A 13 -9.59 -14.40 -7.22
N GLU A 14 -10.38 -15.42 -6.96
CA GLU A 14 -11.36 -15.97 -7.91
C GLU A 14 -12.75 -15.53 -7.48
N THR A 15 -13.57 -15.09 -8.43
CA THR A 15 -14.96 -14.71 -8.18
C THR A 15 -15.87 -15.72 -8.89
N ASP A 16 -16.76 -16.35 -8.15
CA ASP A 16 -17.76 -17.25 -8.73
C ASP A 16 -18.80 -16.41 -9.51
N ALA A 17 -18.89 -16.67 -10.81
CA ALA A 17 -19.78 -15.95 -11.72
C ALA A 17 -21.28 -16.11 -11.39
N LYS A 18 -21.69 -17.17 -10.67
CA LYS A 18 -23.09 -17.46 -10.34
C LYS A 18 -23.52 -16.85 -9.01
N THR A 19 -22.64 -16.92 -8.00
CA THR A 19 -22.96 -16.52 -6.63
C THR A 19 -22.38 -15.16 -6.25
N GLY A 20 -21.45 -14.63 -7.05
CA GLY A 20 -20.70 -13.41 -6.75
C GLY A 20 -19.75 -13.55 -5.54
N ARG A 21 -19.59 -14.76 -5.00
CA ARG A 21 -18.67 -15.00 -3.87
C ARG A 21 -17.24 -14.95 -4.33
N GLN A 22 -16.38 -14.35 -3.51
CA GLN A 22 -14.95 -14.29 -3.74
C GLN A 22 -14.23 -15.36 -2.94
N THR A 23 -13.21 -15.94 -3.55
CA THR A 23 -12.34 -16.96 -2.94
C THR A 23 -10.90 -16.51 -3.08
N ILE A 24 -10.18 -16.47 -1.97
CA ILE A 24 -8.75 -16.12 -1.93
C ILE A 24 -7.96 -17.42 -1.96
N ILE A 25 -7.00 -17.51 -2.88
CA ILE A 25 -6.16 -18.70 -3.06
C ILE A 25 -4.71 -18.30 -2.89
N PHE A 26 -4.04 -18.83 -1.86
CA PHE A 26 -2.62 -18.66 -1.67
C PHE A 26 -1.86 -19.80 -2.33
N THR A 27 -0.96 -19.45 -3.26
CA THR A 27 -0.13 -20.38 -4.03
C THR A 27 1.30 -20.46 -3.53
N GLU A 28 1.78 -19.44 -2.83
CA GLU A 28 3.11 -19.38 -2.22
C GLU A 28 3.04 -18.70 -0.86
N ILE A 29 3.83 -19.16 0.09
CA ILE A 29 3.97 -18.58 1.43
C ILE A 29 5.40 -18.10 1.65
N PRO A 30 5.65 -17.17 2.60
CA PRO A 30 6.99 -16.72 2.95
C PRO A 30 7.95 -17.87 3.27
N TYR A 31 9.23 -17.68 2.94
CA TYR A 31 10.29 -18.66 3.14
C TYR A 31 10.39 -19.10 4.61
N GLN A 32 10.65 -20.39 4.84
CA GLN A 32 10.73 -21.05 6.18
C GLN A 32 9.43 -21.03 6.99
N LEU A 33 8.29 -20.79 6.38
CA LEU A 33 7.01 -20.85 7.05
C LEU A 33 6.39 -22.24 6.95
N ASN A 34 5.79 -22.70 8.03
CA ASN A 34 5.05 -23.97 8.04
C ASN A 34 3.59 -23.72 7.65
N LYS A 35 3.15 -24.31 6.53
CA LYS A 35 1.79 -24.20 5.99
C LYS A 35 0.70 -24.55 7.01
N ALA A 36 0.85 -25.68 7.70
CA ALA A 36 -0.15 -26.14 8.66
C ALA A 36 -0.35 -25.13 9.81
N ARG A 37 0.75 -24.58 10.35
CA ARG A 37 0.67 -23.57 11.42
C ARG A 37 0.00 -22.28 10.96
N VAL A 38 0.17 -21.89 9.69
CA VAL A 38 -0.52 -20.72 9.14
C VAL A 38 -2.02 -20.96 9.08
N ILE A 39 -2.43 -22.13 8.58
CA ILE A 39 -3.85 -22.53 8.49
C ILE A 39 -4.48 -22.59 9.88
N GLU A 40 -3.81 -23.24 10.85
CA GLU A 40 -4.25 -23.28 12.25
C GLU A 40 -4.42 -21.88 12.84
N LYS A 41 -3.45 -20.98 12.59
CA LYS A 41 -3.52 -19.59 13.09
C LYS A 41 -4.67 -18.80 12.47
N ILE A 42 -4.94 -18.97 11.18
CA ILE A 42 -6.10 -18.34 10.53
C ILE A 42 -7.40 -18.85 11.17
N ALA A 43 -7.53 -20.18 11.34
CA ALA A 43 -8.71 -20.78 11.96
C ALA A 43 -8.92 -20.29 13.41
N GLU A 44 -7.85 -20.15 14.20
CA GLU A 44 -7.89 -19.57 15.55
C GLU A 44 -8.44 -18.14 15.53
N LEU A 45 -7.91 -17.26 14.66
CA LEU A 45 -8.34 -15.87 14.55
C LEU A 45 -9.81 -15.73 14.11
N VAL A 46 -10.27 -16.61 13.21
CA VAL A 46 -11.69 -16.68 12.82
C VAL A 46 -12.58 -17.08 14.01
N LYS A 47 -12.16 -18.09 14.78
CA LYS A 47 -12.86 -18.54 15.98
C LYS A 47 -12.93 -17.44 17.08
N GLU A 48 -11.85 -16.68 17.22
CA GLU A 48 -11.77 -15.54 18.14
C GLU A 48 -12.49 -14.28 17.64
N LYS A 49 -13.11 -14.31 16.46
CA LYS A 49 -13.75 -13.18 15.79
C LYS A 49 -12.83 -11.96 15.57
N LYS A 50 -11.53 -12.20 15.45
CA LYS A 50 -10.54 -11.18 15.09
C LYS A 50 -10.39 -11.05 13.57
N LEU A 51 -10.72 -12.10 12.84
CA LEU A 51 -10.80 -12.17 11.40
C LEU A 51 -12.26 -12.50 11.03
N GLU A 52 -12.95 -11.54 10.46
CA GLU A 52 -14.32 -11.68 9.98
C GLU A 52 -14.34 -11.88 8.45
N GLY A 53 -15.49 -12.24 7.88
CA GLY A 53 -15.65 -12.37 6.43
C GLY A 53 -15.27 -13.73 5.85
N ILE A 54 -14.67 -14.63 6.61
CA ILE A 54 -14.27 -15.98 6.14
C ILE A 54 -15.43 -16.96 6.39
N SER A 55 -15.81 -17.70 5.35
CA SER A 55 -16.82 -18.77 5.40
C SER A 55 -16.18 -20.12 5.60
N GLU A 56 -15.13 -20.44 4.82
CA GLU A 56 -14.46 -21.73 4.86
C GLU A 56 -12.96 -21.59 4.59
N LEU A 57 -12.16 -22.47 5.20
CA LEU A 57 -10.71 -22.53 5.04
C LEU A 57 -10.32 -23.99 4.74
N ARG A 58 -9.69 -24.21 3.58
CA ARG A 58 -9.27 -25.54 3.12
C ARG A 58 -7.82 -25.54 2.65
N ASP A 59 -7.17 -26.69 2.83
CA ASP A 59 -5.87 -26.99 2.21
C ASP A 59 -6.09 -27.93 1.04
N GLU A 60 -5.96 -27.43 -0.17
CA GLU A 60 -6.10 -28.16 -1.42
C GLU A 60 -4.74 -28.41 -2.09
N SER A 61 -3.64 -28.31 -1.33
CA SER A 61 -2.30 -28.52 -1.86
C SER A 61 -2.10 -29.96 -2.30
N ASP A 62 -1.49 -30.16 -3.46
CA ASP A 62 -1.19 -31.45 -4.06
C ASP A 62 0.25 -31.52 -4.61
N LYS A 63 0.54 -32.52 -5.45
CA LYS A 63 1.85 -32.71 -6.10
C LYS A 63 2.20 -31.58 -7.08
N ASP A 64 1.21 -30.87 -7.60
CA ASP A 64 1.40 -29.82 -8.61
C ASP A 64 1.70 -28.47 -7.94
N GLY A 65 1.38 -28.32 -6.65
CA GLY A 65 1.73 -27.12 -5.90
C GLY A 65 0.94 -26.87 -4.62
N MET A 66 1.27 -25.76 -4.01
CA MET A 66 0.58 -25.28 -2.81
C MET A 66 -0.70 -24.56 -3.21
N ARG A 67 -1.81 -24.90 -2.52
CA ARG A 67 -3.11 -24.27 -2.70
C ARG A 67 -3.86 -24.19 -1.37
N ILE A 68 -3.84 -23.03 -0.73
CA ILE A 68 -4.64 -22.73 0.46
C ILE A 68 -5.83 -21.91 0.01
N VAL A 69 -7.03 -22.43 0.22
CA VAL A 69 -8.29 -21.82 -0.26
C VAL A 69 -9.04 -21.24 0.91
N ILE A 70 -9.41 -19.97 0.80
CA ILE A 70 -10.21 -19.22 1.77
C ILE A 70 -11.45 -18.69 1.07
N GLU A 71 -12.61 -19.28 1.37
CA GLU A 71 -13.89 -18.81 0.85
C GLU A 71 -14.44 -17.67 1.72
N LEU A 72 -14.90 -16.62 1.07
CA LEU A 72 -15.48 -15.46 1.75
C LEU A 72 -17.00 -15.58 1.90
N LYS A 73 -17.56 -14.91 2.88
CA LYS A 73 -18.99 -14.71 3.01
C LYS A 73 -19.50 -13.80 1.88
N ARG A 74 -20.79 -13.88 1.60
CA ARG A 74 -21.42 -13.03 0.58
C ARG A 74 -21.32 -11.55 0.98
N GLY A 75 -20.89 -10.71 0.06
CA GLY A 75 -20.76 -9.26 0.28
C GLY A 75 -19.41 -8.79 0.87
N GLU A 76 -18.51 -9.73 1.17
CA GLU A 76 -17.18 -9.39 1.68
C GLU A 76 -16.20 -9.05 0.54
N VAL A 77 -15.34 -8.08 0.78
CA VAL A 77 -14.30 -7.63 -0.17
C VAL A 77 -13.01 -8.39 0.09
N ALA A 78 -12.54 -9.15 -0.90
CA ALA A 78 -11.34 -9.98 -0.76
C ALA A 78 -10.09 -9.18 -0.39
N GLU A 79 -9.92 -7.97 -0.90
CA GLU A 79 -8.76 -7.12 -0.65
C GLU A 79 -8.64 -6.76 0.84
N VAL A 80 -9.75 -6.40 1.48
CA VAL A 80 -9.79 -6.10 2.92
C VAL A 80 -9.42 -7.33 3.75
N VAL A 81 -9.98 -8.50 3.40
CA VAL A 81 -9.65 -9.75 4.11
C VAL A 81 -8.18 -10.14 3.91
N VAL A 82 -7.62 -9.99 2.70
CA VAL A 82 -6.19 -10.22 2.42
C VAL A 82 -5.31 -9.29 3.25
N ASN A 83 -5.64 -8.02 3.33
CA ASN A 83 -4.90 -7.04 4.14
C ASN A 83 -4.94 -7.40 5.63
N ASN A 84 -6.09 -7.81 6.14
CA ASN A 84 -6.22 -8.31 7.51
C ASN A 84 -5.42 -9.59 7.75
N LEU A 85 -5.40 -10.53 6.80
CA LEU A 85 -4.57 -11.73 6.85
C LEU A 85 -3.07 -11.38 6.90
N PHE A 86 -2.61 -10.42 6.10
CA PHE A 86 -1.23 -9.95 6.14
C PHE A 86 -0.88 -9.23 7.43
N ALA A 87 -1.80 -8.46 8.01
CA ALA A 87 -1.57 -7.76 9.27
C ALA A 87 -1.54 -8.68 10.49
N GLN A 88 -2.35 -9.73 10.51
CA GLN A 88 -2.58 -10.57 11.71
C GLN A 88 -1.93 -11.96 11.65
N THR A 89 -1.37 -12.37 10.50
CA THR A 89 -0.77 -13.69 10.32
C THR A 89 0.64 -13.62 9.75
N GLN A 90 1.33 -14.75 9.71
CA GLN A 90 2.65 -14.88 9.12
C GLN A 90 2.65 -14.92 7.59
N LEU A 91 1.48 -14.79 6.92
CA LEU A 91 1.40 -14.61 5.46
C LEU A 91 2.15 -13.35 4.99
N GLN A 92 2.36 -12.39 5.88
CA GLN A 92 3.37 -11.37 5.77
C GLN A 92 4.36 -11.50 6.93
N SER A 93 5.63 -11.62 6.63
CA SER A 93 6.71 -11.71 7.62
C SER A 93 7.80 -10.67 7.34
N VAL A 94 8.42 -10.21 8.41
CA VAL A 94 9.53 -9.25 8.34
C VAL A 94 10.84 -10.02 8.35
N PHE A 95 11.70 -9.76 7.37
CA PHE A 95 13.06 -10.26 7.36
C PHE A 95 14.06 -9.15 7.66
N GLY A 96 14.80 -9.32 8.74
CA GLY A 96 15.89 -8.41 9.12
C GLY A 96 17.16 -8.73 8.34
N ILE A 97 17.54 -7.87 7.41
CA ILE A 97 18.81 -8.00 6.69
C ILE A 97 19.95 -7.74 7.66
N ASN A 98 20.89 -8.68 7.75
CA ASN A 98 22.13 -8.54 8.51
C ASN A 98 23.25 -9.24 7.73
N MET A 99 23.94 -8.50 6.87
CA MET A 99 24.98 -9.02 5.97
C MET A 99 26.34 -9.06 6.66
N VAL A 100 26.47 -10.01 7.57
CA VAL A 100 27.77 -10.30 8.22
C VAL A 100 28.49 -11.40 7.45
N ALA A 101 29.73 -11.14 7.05
CA ALA A 101 30.59 -12.11 6.38
C ALA A 101 32.01 -12.07 6.95
N LEU A 102 32.76 -13.15 6.75
CA LEU A 102 34.18 -13.19 7.07
C LEU A 102 34.96 -12.55 5.92
N LEU A 103 35.63 -11.45 6.19
CA LEU A 103 36.53 -10.79 5.25
C LEU A 103 37.94 -10.77 5.88
N ASP A 104 38.90 -11.36 5.19
CA ASP A 104 40.28 -11.50 5.65
C ASP A 104 40.38 -12.15 7.07
N GLY A 105 39.49 -13.17 7.30
CA GLY A 105 39.42 -13.90 8.58
C GLY A 105 38.69 -13.18 9.71
N GLN A 106 38.17 -11.98 9.49
CA GLN A 106 37.44 -11.19 10.49
C GLN A 106 35.97 -11.04 10.12
N PRO A 107 35.04 -11.18 11.09
CA PRO A 107 33.62 -10.91 10.85
C PRO A 107 33.40 -9.39 10.67
N ARG A 108 32.85 -9.01 9.54
CA ARG A 108 32.51 -7.61 9.22
C ARG A 108 31.07 -7.51 8.71
N LEU A 109 30.44 -6.41 9.04
CA LEU A 109 29.17 -6.03 8.44
C LEU A 109 29.45 -5.34 7.10
N LEU A 110 29.00 -5.95 6.02
CA LEU A 110 29.27 -5.49 4.66
C LEU A 110 27.99 -5.08 3.96
N ASN A 111 28.06 -4.10 3.07
CA ASN A 111 26.99 -3.82 2.13
C ASN A 111 27.19 -4.62 0.83
N LEU A 112 26.26 -4.54 -0.10
CA LEU A 112 26.33 -5.29 -1.36
C LEU A 112 27.57 -4.91 -2.20
N LYS A 113 27.93 -3.63 -2.22
CA LYS A 113 29.10 -3.12 -2.94
C LYS A 113 30.37 -3.74 -2.37
N ASP A 114 30.55 -3.69 -1.05
CA ASP A 114 31.73 -4.24 -0.36
C ASP A 114 31.88 -5.75 -0.62
N LEU A 115 30.74 -6.50 -0.64
CA LEU A 115 30.75 -7.93 -0.99
C LEU A 115 31.20 -8.20 -2.40
N ILE A 116 30.71 -7.43 -3.39
CA ILE A 116 31.11 -7.55 -4.78
C ILE A 116 32.58 -7.18 -4.96
N GLU A 117 33.04 -6.10 -4.35
CA GLU A 117 34.47 -5.70 -4.39
C GLU A 117 35.38 -6.76 -3.78
N ALA A 118 34.98 -7.35 -2.65
CA ALA A 118 35.72 -8.47 -2.03
C ALA A 118 35.78 -9.68 -2.94
N PHE A 119 34.67 -10.03 -3.60
CA PHE A 119 34.62 -11.13 -4.56
C PHE A 119 35.53 -10.86 -5.78
N VAL A 120 35.48 -9.67 -6.37
CA VAL A 120 36.32 -9.32 -7.52
C VAL A 120 37.80 -9.36 -7.14
N ARG A 121 38.18 -8.84 -5.95
CA ARG A 121 39.55 -8.93 -5.43
C ARG A 121 40.00 -10.39 -5.32
N HIS A 122 39.18 -11.23 -4.72
CA HIS A 122 39.47 -12.66 -4.60
C HIS A 122 39.60 -13.34 -5.98
N ARG A 123 38.73 -13.03 -6.93
CA ARG A 123 38.82 -13.57 -8.31
C ARG A 123 40.12 -13.16 -8.99
N ARG A 124 40.55 -11.91 -8.84
CA ARG A 124 41.86 -11.46 -9.35
C ARG A 124 42.99 -12.31 -8.80
N GLU A 125 43.02 -12.50 -7.49
CA GLU A 125 44.07 -13.31 -6.83
C GLU A 125 44.05 -14.76 -7.31
N VAL A 126 42.89 -15.39 -7.38
CA VAL A 126 42.74 -16.79 -7.82
C VAL A 126 43.15 -16.95 -9.30
N VAL A 127 42.69 -16.08 -10.18
CA VAL A 127 43.04 -16.15 -11.61
C VAL A 127 44.53 -15.90 -11.80
N THR A 128 45.13 -14.93 -11.08
CA THR A 128 46.59 -14.70 -11.14
C THR A 128 47.37 -15.93 -10.67
N ARG A 129 47.02 -16.53 -9.53
CA ARG A 129 47.68 -17.75 -9.03
C ARG A 129 47.54 -18.93 -10.01
N ARG A 130 46.36 -19.12 -10.58
CA ARG A 130 46.11 -20.15 -11.61
C ARG A 130 46.97 -19.90 -12.83
N THR A 131 46.99 -18.67 -13.33
CA THR A 131 47.77 -18.30 -14.52
C THR A 131 49.27 -18.50 -14.29
N VAL A 132 49.80 -18.15 -13.10
CA VAL A 132 51.20 -18.43 -12.73
C VAL A 132 51.50 -19.94 -12.72
N PHE A 133 50.59 -20.72 -12.14
CA PHE A 133 50.71 -22.18 -12.09
C PHE A 133 50.69 -22.78 -13.54
N ASP A 134 49.72 -22.38 -14.35
CA ASP A 134 49.56 -22.86 -15.72
C ASP A 134 50.76 -22.46 -16.59
N LEU A 135 51.26 -21.22 -16.41
CA LEU A 135 52.46 -20.75 -17.11
C LEU A 135 53.68 -21.60 -16.73
N ARG A 136 53.89 -21.87 -15.44
CA ARG A 136 54.98 -22.74 -15.02
C ARG A 136 54.88 -24.14 -15.62
N LYS A 137 53.69 -24.75 -15.60
CA LYS A 137 53.45 -26.06 -16.20
C LYS A 137 53.62 -26.05 -17.71
N ALA A 138 53.18 -24.99 -18.38
CA ALA A 138 53.36 -24.83 -19.82
C ALA A 138 54.85 -24.66 -20.18
N ARG A 139 55.62 -23.89 -19.41
CA ARG A 139 57.07 -23.75 -19.61
C ARG A 139 57.82 -25.06 -19.37
N GLU A 140 57.51 -25.79 -18.27
CA GLU A 140 58.12 -27.11 -18.01
C GLU A 140 57.85 -28.09 -19.16
N ARG A 141 56.61 -28.15 -19.68
CA ARG A 141 56.29 -29.01 -20.83
C ARG A 141 56.89 -28.51 -22.13
N GLY A 142 56.86 -27.19 -22.38
CA GLY A 142 57.47 -26.56 -23.56
C GLY A 142 58.96 -26.78 -23.60
N HIS A 143 59.65 -26.69 -22.47
CA HIS A 143 61.08 -26.96 -22.34
C HIS A 143 61.44 -28.39 -22.76
N LEU A 144 60.63 -29.39 -22.33
CA LEU A 144 60.83 -30.78 -22.75
C LEU A 144 60.61 -30.95 -24.27
N LEU A 145 59.56 -30.36 -24.81
CA LEU A 145 59.26 -30.44 -26.25
C LEU A 145 60.32 -29.73 -27.10
N GLU A 146 60.83 -28.62 -26.62
CA GLU A 146 61.91 -27.86 -27.25
C GLU A 146 63.18 -28.70 -27.36
N GLY A 147 63.59 -29.38 -26.29
CA GLY A 147 64.75 -30.30 -26.32
C GLY A 147 64.53 -31.48 -27.27
N LEU A 148 63.29 -32.02 -27.30
CA LEU A 148 62.96 -33.09 -28.25
C LEU A 148 62.98 -32.60 -29.71
N ALA A 149 62.49 -31.38 -30.00
CA ALA A 149 62.52 -30.79 -31.34
C ALA A 149 63.96 -30.51 -31.80
N VAL A 150 64.84 -30.04 -30.92
CA VAL A 150 66.27 -29.89 -31.20
C VAL A 150 66.93 -31.24 -31.50
N ALA A 151 66.60 -32.26 -30.69
CA ALA A 151 67.13 -33.60 -30.90
C ALA A 151 66.67 -34.24 -32.23
N LEU A 152 65.41 -34.00 -32.62
CA LEU A 152 64.86 -34.44 -33.90
C LEU A 152 65.54 -33.74 -35.09
N ALA A 153 65.91 -32.46 -34.97
CA ALA A 153 66.68 -31.74 -35.97
C ALA A 153 68.15 -32.29 -36.12
N ASN A 154 68.64 -32.99 -35.10
CA ASN A 154 69.97 -33.58 -35.03
C ASN A 154 69.92 -35.11 -34.81
N ILE A 155 68.95 -35.77 -35.46
CA ILE A 155 68.59 -37.18 -35.09
C ILE A 155 69.76 -38.15 -35.32
N ASP A 156 70.47 -38.02 -36.43
CA ASP A 156 71.57 -38.95 -36.78
C ASP A 156 72.76 -38.83 -35.77
N PRO A 157 73.27 -37.61 -35.48
CA PRO A 157 74.27 -37.44 -34.44
C PRO A 157 73.82 -37.87 -33.02
N VAL A 158 72.53 -37.72 -32.66
CA VAL A 158 71.98 -38.16 -31.38
C VAL A 158 71.94 -39.68 -31.31
N ILE A 159 71.46 -40.36 -32.33
CA ILE A 159 71.39 -41.82 -32.37
C ILE A 159 72.82 -42.44 -32.38
N GLU A 160 73.74 -41.88 -33.08
CA GLU A 160 75.13 -42.33 -33.08
C GLU A 160 75.79 -42.21 -31.72
N LEU A 161 75.57 -41.07 -31.03
CA LEU A 161 76.10 -40.81 -29.71
C LEU A 161 75.51 -41.84 -28.69
N ILE A 162 74.21 -42.10 -28.74
CA ILE A 162 73.55 -43.05 -27.85
C ILE A 162 74.09 -44.48 -28.12
N LYS A 163 74.22 -44.90 -29.36
CA LYS A 163 74.71 -46.22 -29.76
C LYS A 163 76.16 -46.47 -29.33
N THR A 164 77.02 -45.41 -29.37
CA THR A 164 78.43 -45.49 -29.01
C THR A 164 78.72 -45.33 -27.51
N SER A 165 77.70 -45.06 -26.70
CA SER A 165 77.84 -44.93 -25.23
C SER A 165 77.68 -46.31 -24.58
N ALA A 166 78.50 -46.59 -23.55
CA ALA A 166 78.51 -47.86 -22.84
C ALA A 166 77.36 -48.01 -21.85
N SER A 167 76.72 -46.91 -21.40
CA SER A 167 75.60 -46.92 -20.45
C SER A 167 74.66 -45.74 -20.73
N PRO A 168 73.41 -45.80 -20.29
CA PRO A 168 72.48 -44.68 -20.33
C PRO A 168 73.00 -43.42 -19.58
N ALA A 169 73.72 -43.63 -18.48
CA ALA A 169 74.30 -42.52 -17.72
C ALA A 169 75.39 -41.80 -18.53
N GLU A 170 76.30 -42.55 -19.19
CA GLU A 170 77.31 -41.97 -20.08
C GLU A 170 76.66 -41.27 -21.26
N ALA A 171 75.61 -41.85 -21.84
CA ALA A 171 74.90 -41.24 -22.96
C ALA A 171 74.29 -39.88 -22.49
N LYS A 172 73.73 -39.81 -21.31
CA LYS A 172 73.18 -38.58 -20.74
C LYS A 172 74.27 -37.49 -20.56
N GLU A 173 75.40 -37.84 -19.96
CA GLU A 173 76.56 -36.92 -19.79
C GLU A 173 77.07 -36.39 -21.15
N ARG A 174 77.21 -37.25 -22.12
CA ARG A 174 77.68 -36.85 -23.44
C ARG A 174 76.68 -35.99 -24.21
N LEU A 175 75.35 -36.19 -24.01
CA LEU A 175 74.32 -35.32 -24.57
C LEU A 175 74.35 -33.94 -23.93
N LEU A 176 74.68 -33.81 -22.63
CA LEU A 176 74.76 -32.54 -21.89
C LEU A 176 76.04 -31.74 -22.25
N LEU A 177 77.13 -32.44 -22.52
CA LEU A 177 78.43 -31.79 -22.87
C LEU A 177 78.47 -31.23 -24.27
N ARG A 178 77.57 -31.67 -25.16
CA ARG A 178 77.56 -31.26 -26.56
C ARG A 178 76.53 -30.14 -26.81
N SER A 179 76.97 -29.10 -27.49
CA SER A 179 76.07 -28.06 -28.01
C SER A 179 75.44 -28.52 -29.34
N TRP A 180 74.15 -28.32 -29.52
CA TRP A 180 73.34 -28.80 -30.64
C TRP A 180 72.95 -27.66 -31.57
N GLU A 181 72.74 -27.93 -32.83
CA GLU A 181 72.14 -26.98 -33.75
C GLU A 181 70.63 -26.87 -33.43
N PRO A 182 70.11 -25.68 -33.24
CA PRO A 182 68.74 -25.52 -32.77
C PRO A 182 67.64 -25.83 -33.82
N GLY A 183 68.00 -25.94 -35.09
CA GLY A 183 67.08 -26.29 -36.17
C GLY A 183 65.90 -25.34 -36.32
N SER A 184 64.72 -25.91 -36.53
CA SER A 184 63.45 -25.16 -36.68
C SER A 184 62.98 -24.45 -35.42
N VAL A 185 63.52 -24.81 -34.23
CA VAL A 185 63.12 -24.23 -32.91
C VAL A 185 63.36 -22.72 -32.85
N VAL A 186 64.48 -22.25 -33.48
CA VAL A 186 64.79 -20.79 -33.52
C VAL A 186 63.67 -20.00 -34.19
N ALA A 187 63.21 -20.47 -35.34
CA ALA A 187 62.15 -19.78 -36.10
C ALA A 187 60.83 -19.78 -35.33
N MET A 188 60.55 -20.82 -34.52
CA MET A 188 59.36 -20.90 -33.70
C MET A 188 59.44 -19.96 -32.50
N LEU A 189 60.59 -19.89 -31.80
CA LEU A 189 60.81 -18.95 -30.70
C LEU A 189 60.80 -17.49 -31.20
N GLU A 190 61.37 -17.21 -32.36
CA GLU A 190 61.31 -15.88 -32.97
C GLU A 190 59.86 -15.45 -33.31
N ARG A 191 59.02 -16.36 -33.77
CA ARG A 191 57.58 -16.11 -33.98
C ARG A 191 56.85 -15.87 -32.65
N ALA A 192 57.25 -16.55 -31.59
CA ALA A 192 56.69 -16.33 -30.26
C ALA A 192 57.13 -14.98 -29.63
N GLY A 193 58.17 -14.36 -30.19
CA GLY A 193 58.69 -13.07 -29.76
C GLY A 193 59.61 -13.11 -28.53
N ASP A 194 59.89 -14.29 -27.97
CA ASP A 194 60.75 -14.50 -26.81
C ASP A 194 61.52 -15.81 -26.97
N LYS A 195 62.89 -15.71 -27.10
CA LYS A 195 63.79 -16.86 -27.19
C LYS A 195 63.82 -17.72 -25.92
N ASN A 196 63.35 -17.20 -24.84
CA ASN A 196 63.29 -17.88 -23.53
C ASN A 196 61.84 -18.24 -23.13
N ALA A 197 60.89 -18.20 -24.04
CA ALA A 197 59.46 -18.40 -23.74
C ALA A 197 59.22 -19.69 -22.95
N CYS A 198 59.88 -20.78 -23.31
CA CYS A 198 59.75 -22.10 -22.67
C CYS A 198 60.78 -22.34 -21.56
N ARG A 199 61.57 -21.35 -21.21
CA ARG A 199 62.59 -21.52 -20.15
C ARG A 199 61.95 -21.56 -18.77
N PRO A 200 62.11 -22.68 -18.00
CA PRO A 200 61.70 -22.70 -16.59
C PRO A 200 62.54 -21.71 -15.76
N ASP A 201 61.89 -21.04 -14.79
CA ASP A 201 62.53 -20.01 -13.95
C ASP A 201 63.69 -20.61 -13.12
N SER A 202 63.70 -21.90 -12.84
CA SER A 202 64.74 -22.62 -12.09
C SER A 202 65.87 -23.17 -12.94
N LEU A 203 65.84 -22.99 -14.25
CA LEU A 203 66.83 -23.56 -15.14
C LEU A 203 68.14 -22.76 -15.11
N PRO A 204 69.32 -23.38 -14.82
CA PRO A 204 70.64 -22.69 -14.86
C PRO A 204 70.94 -22.10 -16.22
N GLU A 205 71.62 -20.95 -16.28
CA GLU A 205 71.89 -20.17 -17.49
C GLU A 205 72.65 -20.93 -18.59
N GLN A 206 73.43 -21.94 -18.22
CA GLN A 206 74.21 -22.77 -19.14
C GLN A 206 73.40 -23.67 -20.04
N PHE A 207 72.12 -23.90 -19.76
CA PHE A 207 71.20 -24.74 -20.53
C PHE A 207 70.25 -23.89 -21.38
N GLY A 208 69.69 -24.50 -22.43
CA GLY A 208 68.82 -23.83 -23.36
C GLY A 208 69.58 -23.18 -24.50
N PHE A 209 69.07 -22.07 -25.03
CA PHE A 209 69.67 -21.36 -26.12
C PHE A 209 70.81 -20.43 -25.66
N VAL A 210 72.07 -20.83 -25.98
CA VAL A 210 73.29 -20.10 -25.57
C VAL A 210 74.20 -19.92 -26.79
N ASP A 211 74.66 -18.69 -27.04
CA ASP A 211 75.60 -18.33 -28.14
C ASP A 211 75.25 -18.90 -29.49
N GLY A 212 73.98 -18.95 -29.88
CA GLY A 212 73.50 -19.44 -31.18
C GLY A 212 73.37 -20.95 -31.25
N LYS A 213 73.68 -21.67 -30.19
CA LYS A 213 73.56 -23.14 -30.10
C LYS A 213 72.59 -23.50 -28.95
N TYR A 214 72.14 -24.74 -28.90
CA TYR A 214 71.27 -25.24 -27.89
C TYR A 214 71.95 -26.26 -26.97
N ASN A 215 71.94 -26.01 -25.68
CA ASN A 215 72.51 -26.92 -24.68
C ASN A 215 71.35 -27.62 -23.97
N LEU A 216 71.26 -28.94 -24.06
CA LEU A 216 70.22 -29.74 -23.45
C LEU A 216 70.33 -29.72 -21.91
N SER A 217 69.19 -29.62 -21.25
CA SER A 217 69.11 -29.79 -19.79
C SER A 217 69.11 -31.24 -19.37
N PRO A 218 69.41 -31.56 -18.09
CA PRO A 218 69.34 -32.95 -17.57
C PRO A 218 67.94 -33.58 -17.75
N GLU A 219 66.88 -32.79 -17.63
CA GLU A 219 65.50 -33.25 -17.86
C GLU A 219 65.21 -33.55 -19.31
N GLN A 220 65.66 -32.69 -20.22
CA GLN A 220 65.56 -32.91 -21.67
C GLN A 220 66.36 -34.11 -22.13
N ALA A 221 67.60 -34.26 -21.66
CA ALA A 221 68.43 -35.43 -21.97
C ALA A 221 67.79 -36.75 -21.50
N GLN A 222 67.17 -36.72 -20.31
CA GLN A 222 66.43 -37.86 -19.80
C GLN A 222 65.21 -38.19 -20.65
N ALA A 223 64.40 -37.15 -20.98
CA ALA A 223 63.22 -37.31 -21.82
C ALA A 223 63.56 -37.86 -23.23
N LEU A 224 64.73 -37.47 -23.74
CA LEU A 224 65.26 -38.00 -25.01
C LEU A 224 65.62 -39.49 -24.92
N LEU A 225 66.28 -39.92 -23.83
CA LEU A 225 66.65 -41.33 -23.61
C LEU A 225 65.40 -42.20 -23.36
N ASP A 226 64.37 -41.65 -22.80
CA ASP A 226 63.08 -42.34 -22.55
C ASP A 226 62.16 -42.34 -23.79
N LEU A 227 62.60 -41.68 -24.90
CA LEU A 227 61.82 -41.61 -26.12
C LEU A 227 61.70 -42.97 -26.82
N ARG A 228 60.48 -43.42 -27.08
CA ARG A 228 60.21 -44.64 -27.80
C ARG A 228 60.47 -44.48 -29.26
N LEU A 229 61.07 -45.50 -29.90
CA LEU A 229 61.41 -45.48 -31.35
C LEU A 229 60.23 -45.21 -32.30
N ASN A 230 59.02 -45.58 -31.91
CA ASN A 230 57.81 -45.27 -32.66
C ASN A 230 57.51 -43.78 -32.79
N ARG A 231 58.00 -42.93 -31.87
CA ARG A 231 57.85 -41.48 -31.90
C ARG A 231 58.86 -40.80 -32.88
N LEU A 232 59.76 -41.53 -33.49
CA LEU A 232 60.69 -41.01 -34.48
C LEU A 232 60.09 -41.03 -35.89
N THR A 233 58.87 -41.50 -36.09
CA THR A 233 58.19 -41.47 -37.41
C THR A 233 57.78 -40.01 -37.75
N GLY A 234 57.77 -39.67 -39.05
CA GLY A 234 57.49 -38.32 -39.50
C GLY A 234 56.15 -37.76 -38.97
N LEU A 235 55.11 -38.58 -38.95
CA LEU A 235 53.80 -38.21 -38.42
C LEU A 235 53.82 -37.84 -36.93
N GLU A 236 54.62 -38.49 -36.11
CA GLU A 236 54.77 -38.18 -34.67
C GLU A 236 55.66 -36.94 -34.44
N GLN A 237 56.65 -36.72 -35.31
CA GLN A 237 57.46 -35.50 -35.35
C GLN A 237 56.59 -34.27 -35.61
N ASP A 238 55.70 -34.32 -36.60
CA ASP A 238 54.77 -33.25 -36.94
C ASP A 238 53.84 -32.96 -35.78
N LYS A 239 53.34 -33.97 -35.07
CA LYS A 239 52.51 -33.79 -33.85
C LYS A 239 53.27 -33.12 -32.71
N LEU A 240 54.53 -33.49 -32.47
CA LEU A 240 55.34 -32.85 -31.44
C LEU A 240 55.59 -31.38 -31.75
N ILE A 241 55.85 -31.06 -33.03
CA ILE A 241 56.04 -29.70 -33.50
C ILE A 241 54.73 -28.88 -33.35
N ALA A 242 53.59 -29.47 -33.71
CA ALA A 242 52.30 -28.84 -33.56
C ALA A 242 51.97 -28.58 -32.06
N GLU A 243 52.17 -29.59 -31.17
CA GLU A 243 51.99 -29.43 -29.71
C GLU A 243 52.89 -28.33 -29.18
N TYR A 244 54.14 -28.25 -29.63
CA TYR A 244 55.05 -27.19 -29.18
C TYR A 244 54.59 -25.81 -29.65
N GLN A 245 54.09 -25.66 -30.87
CA GLN A 245 53.55 -24.40 -31.37
C GLN A 245 52.31 -23.94 -30.56
N GLU A 246 51.36 -24.84 -30.32
CA GLU A 246 50.19 -24.55 -29.50
C GLU A 246 50.59 -24.10 -28.09
N LEU A 247 51.62 -24.74 -27.55
CA LEU A 247 52.10 -24.42 -26.20
C LEU A 247 52.78 -23.04 -26.14
N LEU A 248 53.53 -22.67 -27.21
CA LEU A 248 54.12 -21.33 -27.31
C LEU A 248 53.05 -20.23 -27.35
N GLU A 249 51.98 -20.43 -28.12
CA GLU A 249 50.85 -19.47 -28.13
C GLU A 249 50.17 -19.39 -26.77
N LYS A 250 49.98 -20.53 -26.09
CA LYS A 250 49.45 -20.58 -24.70
C LYS A 250 50.34 -19.85 -23.71
N ILE A 251 51.67 -20.04 -23.77
CA ILE A 251 52.64 -19.35 -22.90
C ILE A 251 52.56 -17.84 -23.12
N LYS A 252 52.47 -17.41 -24.38
CA LYS A 252 52.33 -16.01 -24.75
C LYS A 252 51.05 -15.40 -24.16
N GLU A 253 49.91 -16.06 -24.32
CA GLU A 253 48.63 -15.63 -23.79
C GLU A 253 48.67 -15.54 -22.25
N LEU A 254 49.18 -16.57 -21.56
CA LEU A 254 49.32 -16.59 -20.10
C LEU A 254 50.26 -15.46 -19.63
N GLY A 255 51.34 -15.17 -20.39
CA GLY A 255 52.21 -14.05 -20.11
C GLY A 255 51.51 -12.70 -20.22
N LEU A 256 50.69 -12.50 -21.26
CA LEU A 256 49.88 -11.29 -21.44
C LEU A 256 48.89 -11.07 -20.30
N ILE A 257 48.23 -12.14 -19.83
CA ILE A 257 47.28 -12.07 -18.70
C ILE A 257 47.98 -11.57 -17.42
N LEU A 258 49.22 -11.97 -17.19
CA LEU A 258 50.01 -11.55 -16.03
C LEU A 258 50.60 -10.14 -16.17
N ALA A 259 50.94 -9.71 -17.40
CA ALA A 259 51.55 -8.41 -17.66
C ALA A 259 50.49 -7.27 -17.75
N ASP A 260 49.28 -7.56 -18.23
CA ASP A 260 48.25 -6.57 -18.49
C ASP A 260 47.05 -6.76 -17.53
N PRO A 261 46.82 -5.82 -16.56
CA PRO A 261 45.66 -5.88 -15.68
C PRO A 261 44.30 -5.85 -16.38
N GLU A 262 44.20 -5.19 -17.55
CA GLU A 262 42.94 -5.15 -18.31
C GLU A 262 42.64 -6.51 -18.97
N ARG A 263 43.68 -7.20 -19.46
CA ARG A 263 43.52 -8.56 -19.96
C ARG A 263 43.07 -9.53 -18.86
N LEU A 264 43.64 -9.41 -17.67
CA LEU A 264 43.21 -10.18 -16.49
C LEU A 264 41.73 -9.96 -16.19
N LEU A 265 41.27 -8.71 -16.20
CA LEU A 265 39.85 -8.36 -15.96
C LEU A 265 38.95 -8.92 -17.08
N THR A 266 39.43 -8.90 -18.30
CA THR A 266 38.72 -9.47 -19.46
C THR A 266 38.49 -10.97 -19.28
N VAL A 267 39.51 -11.72 -18.88
CA VAL A 267 39.40 -13.16 -18.60
C VAL A 267 38.38 -13.42 -17.47
N ILE A 268 38.45 -12.67 -16.38
CA ILE A 268 37.47 -12.78 -15.27
C ILE A 268 36.07 -12.53 -15.79
N ARG A 269 35.85 -11.52 -16.61
CA ARG A 269 34.55 -11.16 -17.20
C ARG A 269 34.01 -12.29 -18.10
N GLU A 270 34.86 -12.80 -18.98
CA GLU A 270 34.50 -13.89 -19.91
C GLU A 270 34.09 -15.14 -19.17
N GLU A 271 34.83 -15.53 -18.11
CA GLU A 271 34.48 -16.67 -17.27
C GLU A 271 33.16 -16.47 -16.52
N LEU A 272 32.92 -15.28 -15.97
CA LEU A 272 31.66 -14.97 -15.27
C LEU A 272 30.46 -14.95 -16.22
N ILE A 273 30.64 -14.45 -17.44
CA ILE A 273 29.61 -14.48 -18.50
C ILE A 273 29.27 -15.93 -18.85
N ALA A 274 30.28 -16.78 -19.06
CA ALA A 274 30.07 -18.19 -19.39
C ALA A 274 29.28 -18.92 -18.25
N ILE A 275 29.62 -18.65 -16.98
CA ILE A 275 28.90 -19.19 -15.84
C ILE A 275 27.46 -18.68 -15.81
N ARG A 276 27.26 -17.38 -16.05
CA ARG A 276 25.92 -16.80 -16.13
C ARG A 276 25.06 -17.44 -17.22
N ASP A 277 25.63 -17.63 -18.41
CA ASP A 277 24.90 -18.18 -19.54
C ASP A 277 24.56 -19.66 -19.36
N GLN A 278 25.42 -20.42 -18.63
CA GLN A 278 25.19 -21.81 -18.34
C GLN A 278 24.22 -22.06 -17.19
N PHE A 279 24.25 -21.24 -16.13
CA PHE A 279 23.55 -21.48 -14.87
C PHE A 279 22.55 -20.38 -14.52
N GLY A 280 22.47 -19.31 -15.31
CA GLY A 280 21.55 -18.19 -15.04
C GLY A 280 20.10 -18.60 -15.22
N ASP A 281 19.29 -18.37 -14.19
CA ASP A 281 17.85 -18.57 -14.21
C ASP A 281 17.11 -17.27 -13.88
N LYS A 282 15.80 -17.26 -14.15
CA LYS A 282 14.95 -16.10 -13.82
C LYS A 282 14.65 -16.08 -12.33
N ARG A 283 14.64 -14.86 -11.75
CA ARG A 283 14.20 -14.66 -10.37
C ARG A 283 12.74 -15.09 -10.23
N ARG A 284 12.45 -15.95 -9.24
CA ARG A 284 11.09 -16.44 -8.94
C ARG A 284 10.32 -15.47 -8.05
N THR A 285 10.98 -14.90 -7.03
CA THR A 285 10.38 -13.93 -6.11
C THR A 285 10.28 -12.57 -6.79
N GLU A 286 9.08 -12.00 -6.82
CA GLU A 286 8.82 -10.66 -7.32
C GLU A 286 9.31 -9.61 -6.30
N ILE A 287 9.96 -8.55 -6.79
CA ILE A 287 10.34 -7.40 -5.96
C ILE A 287 9.36 -6.27 -6.25
N ILE A 288 8.56 -5.92 -5.24
CA ILE A 288 7.59 -4.83 -5.30
C ILE A 288 8.19 -3.61 -4.58
N THR A 289 8.11 -2.45 -5.23
CA THR A 289 8.65 -1.17 -4.71
C THR A 289 7.59 -0.30 -4.04
N SER A 290 6.38 -0.85 -3.79
CA SER A 290 5.29 -0.10 -3.15
C SER A 290 5.58 0.18 -1.68
N LYS A 291 5.15 1.36 -1.21
CA LYS A 291 5.10 1.68 0.23
C LYS A 291 3.97 0.83 0.84
N LEU A 292 4.34 -0.25 1.49
CA LEU A 292 3.41 -1.23 2.05
C LEU A 292 3.23 -1.05 3.57
N ASP A 293 3.17 0.18 4.03
CA ASP A 293 2.60 0.45 5.35
C ASP A 293 1.08 0.36 5.18
N LEU A 294 0.52 -0.81 5.52
CA LEU A 294 -0.94 -0.97 5.64
C LEU A 294 -1.43 0.08 6.62
N THR A 295 -2.28 0.97 6.15
CA THR A 295 -3.00 1.92 6.99
C THR A 295 -4.19 1.23 7.64
N LEU A 296 -4.74 1.80 8.71
CA LEU A 296 -5.98 1.30 9.29
C LEU A 296 -7.14 1.34 8.28
N GLU A 297 -7.11 2.28 7.34
CA GLU A 297 -8.07 2.39 6.24
C GLU A 297 -8.07 1.14 5.35
N ASP A 298 -6.89 0.60 5.02
CA ASP A 298 -6.75 -0.60 4.18
C ASP A 298 -7.31 -1.88 4.84
N LEU A 299 -7.57 -1.83 6.15
CA LEU A 299 -8.11 -2.94 6.95
C LEU A 299 -9.63 -2.87 7.14
N ILE A 300 -10.27 -1.78 6.68
CA ILE A 300 -11.69 -1.49 6.90
C ILE A 300 -12.40 -1.43 5.56
N THR A 301 -13.54 -2.08 5.46
CA THR A 301 -14.37 -2.04 4.25
C THR A 301 -14.92 -0.63 4.04
N GLU A 302 -14.79 -0.12 2.82
CA GLU A 302 -15.41 1.15 2.44
C GLU A 302 -16.92 0.94 2.25
N GLU A 303 -17.72 1.58 3.10
CA GLU A 303 -19.18 1.55 3.03
C GLU A 303 -19.77 2.93 3.38
N HIS A 304 -20.95 3.21 2.86
CA HIS A 304 -21.68 4.41 3.22
C HIS A 304 -22.39 4.22 4.56
N VAL A 305 -22.14 5.14 5.47
CA VAL A 305 -22.65 5.11 6.84
C VAL A 305 -23.30 6.43 7.23
N VAL A 306 -24.22 6.36 8.18
CA VAL A 306 -24.81 7.52 8.82
C VAL A 306 -24.06 7.78 10.13
N VAL A 307 -23.39 8.91 10.20
CA VAL A 307 -22.74 9.40 11.42
C VAL A 307 -23.71 10.28 12.19
N THR A 308 -23.86 10.01 13.47
CA THR A 308 -24.70 10.80 14.36
C THR A 308 -23.91 11.30 15.56
N ILE A 309 -24.09 12.58 15.91
CA ILE A 309 -23.53 13.20 17.11
C ILE A 309 -24.69 13.80 17.90
N SER A 310 -24.82 13.42 19.17
CA SER A 310 -25.86 13.96 20.06
C SER A 310 -25.39 15.25 20.73
N ARG A 311 -26.34 16.04 21.25
CA ARG A 311 -26.06 17.26 22.01
C ARG A 311 -25.19 17.03 23.24
N ALA A 312 -25.36 15.91 23.93
CA ALA A 312 -24.50 15.49 25.02
C ALA A 312 -23.10 15.03 24.58
N GLY A 313 -22.80 15.08 23.28
CA GLY A 313 -21.50 14.76 22.71
C GLY A 313 -21.25 13.27 22.52
N TYR A 314 -22.27 12.42 22.34
CA TYR A 314 -22.10 11.01 21.99
C TYR A 314 -22.10 10.85 20.48
N ALA A 315 -21.09 10.18 19.95
CA ALA A 315 -20.92 9.93 18.52
C ALA A 315 -20.94 8.44 18.21
N LYS A 316 -21.54 8.07 17.08
CA LYS A 316 -21.55 6.71 16.52
C LYS A 316 -21.77 6.76 15.02
N TYR A 317 -21.50 5.63 14.35
CA TYR A 317 -21.95 5.44 12.98
C TYR A 317 -22.75 4.15 12.82
N GLN A 318 -23.56 4.10 11.76
CA GLN A 318 -24.39 2.96 11.39
C GLN A 318 -24.43 2.83 9.88
N PRO A 319 -24.49 1.60 9.32
CA PRO A 319 -24.74 1.41 7.89
C PRO A 319 -26.03 2.11 7.43
N VAL A 320 -26.01 2.68 6.22
CA VAL A 320 -27.19 3.33 5.63
C VAL A 320 -28.38 2.37 5.55
N SER A 321 -28.13 1.07 5.30
CA SER A 321 -29.15 0.02 5.28
C SER A 321 -30.01 -0.05 6.54
N ASP A 322 -29.43 0.26 7.71
CA ASP A 322 -30.15 0.25 8.98
C ASP A 322 -31.11 1.45 9.17
N TYR A 323 -30.96 2.49 8.33
CA TYR A 323 -31.76 3.70 8.32
C TYR A 323 -32.92 3.68 7.31
N ARG A 324 -33.13 2.60 6.54
CA ARG A 324 -34.22 2.52 5.56
C ARG A 324 -35.57 2.81 6.22
N ALA A 325 -36.28 3.77 5.63
CA ALA A 325 -37.60 4.18 6.06
C ALA A 325 -38.61 3.02 5.96
N GLN A 326 -39.37 2.75 7.03
CA GLN A 326 -40.48 1.82 7.00
C GLN A 326 -41.65 2.41 6.18
N LYS A 327 -42.21 1.59 5.27
CA LYS A 327 -43.43 1.93 4.52
C LYS A 327 -44.56 2.37 5.45
N ARG A 328 -45.43 3.27 4.97
CA ARG A 328 -46.60 3.86 5.61
C ARG A 328 -47.36 2.91 6.54
N GLY A 329 -47.51 3.30 7.83
CA GLY A 329 -48.41 2.65 8.79
C GLY A 329 -47.78 2.07 10.05
N GLY A 330 -46.45 2.16 10.22
CA GLY A 330 -45.76 1.76 11.46
C GLY A 330 -45.70 2.90 12.48
N ARG A 331 -45.97 2.59 13.76
CA ARG A 331 -45.71 3.50 14.88
C ARG A 331 -44.20 3.83 14.90
N ASP A 332 -43.88 5.12 15.07
CA ASP A 332 -42.52 5.62 15.21
C ASP A 332 -41.70 4.77 16.18
N LYS A 333 -40.67 4.08 15.63
CA LYS A 333 -39.57 3.58 16.45
C LYS A 333 -38.51 4.67 16.44
N SER A 334 -38.38 5.38 17.58
CA SER A 334 -37.39 6.42 17.78
C SER A 334 -36.01 5.93 17.33
N ALA A 335 -35.29 6.76 16.58
CA ALA A 335 -33.96 6.47 16.04
C ALA A 335 -32.92 6.19 17.14
N THR A 336 -33.21 6.50 18.38
CA THR A 336 -32.39 6.23 19.57
C THR A 336 -33.28 6.15 20.81
N ALA A 337 -33.11 5.12 21.64
CA ALA A 337 -33.67 5.11 22.98
C ALA A 337 -32.82 6.07 23.83
N VAL A 338 -33.20 7.34 23.82
CA VAL A 338 -32.52 8.39 24.58
C VAL A 338 -33.21 8.53 25.92
N LYS A 339 -32.45 8.60 27.01
CA LYS A 339 -32.94 9.10 28.28
C LYS A 339 -33.27 10.58 28.09
N ASP A 340 -34.33 11.01 28.65
CA ASP A 340 -35.14 12.20 28.58
C ASP A 340 -34.51 13.59 28.31
N GLU A 341 -33.22 13.73 27.97
CA GLU A 341 -32.58 15.04 27.81
C GLU A 341 -31.50 15.11 26.69
N ASP A 342 -31.24 14.03 25.93
CA ASP A 342 -30.21 14.03 24.87
C ASP A 342 -30.81 13.72 23.50
N TYR A 343 -30.49 14.50 22.46
CA TYR A 343 -30.99 14.34 21.11
C TYR A 343 -29.87 14.43 20.08
N ILE A 344 -30.12 13.92 18.86
CA ILE A 344 -29.16 13.99 17.77
C ILE A 344 -29.11 15.44 17.24
N GLU A 345 -27.97 16.10 17.44
CA GLU A 345 -27.72 17.47 16.97
C GLU A 345 -27.15 17.50 15.57
N HIS A 346 -26.28 16.52 15.23
CA HIS A 346 -25.69 16.41 13.91
C HIS A 346 -25.89 15.01 13.34
N LEU A 347 -26.32 14.98 12.07
CA LEU A 347 -26.46 13.79 11.27
C LEU A 347 -25.88 14.05 9.89
N LEU A 348 -25.00 13.14 9.43
CA LEU A 348 -24.43 13.21 8.08
C LEU A 348 -24.22 11.82 7.50
N VAL A 349 -24.29 11.73 6.19
CA VAL A 349 -23.88 10.54 5.43
C VAL A 349 -22.45 10.72 4.97
N ALA A 350 -21.61 9.73 5.24
CA ALA A 350 -20.21 9.73 4.91
C ALA A 350 -19.76 8.30 4.56
N SER A 351 -18.58 8.17 3.91
CA SER A 351 -17.91 6.88 3.80
C SER A 351 -17.15 6.56 5.10
N THR A 352 -16.98 5.29 5.42
CA THR A 352 -16.13 4.84 6.53
C THR A 352 -14.71 5.39 6.43
N HIS A 353 -14.20 5.64 5.22
CA HIS A 353 -12.87 6.19 4.96
C HIS A 353 -12.80 7.72 4.98
N ASP A 354 -13.93 8.41 5.05
CA ASP A 354 -13.95 9.88 5.06
C ASP A 354 -13.34 10.44 6.34
N THR A 355 -12.77 11.63 6.21
CA THR A 355 -12.39 12.47 7.33
C THR A 355 -13.49 13.48 7.57
N VAL A 356 -13.97 13.60 8.79
CA VAL A 356 -14.93 14.61 9.19
C VAL A 356 -14.18 15.76 9.85
N LEU A 357 -14.31 16.96 9.30
CA LEU A 357 -13.84 18.19 9.93
C LEU A 357 -14.89 18.63 10.95
N CYS A 358 -14.54 18.58 12.24
CA CYS A 358 -15.39 19.00 13.33
C CYS A 358 -15.03 20.43 13.75
N PHE A 359 -15.87 21.40 13.41
CA PHE A 359 -15.69 22.78 13.84
C PHE A 359 -16.38 23.00 15.17
N THR A 360 -15.72 23.74 16.07
CA THR A 360 -16.20 23.94 17.43
C THR A 360 -16.61 25.39 17.68
N SER A 361 -17.45 25.60 18.71
CA SER A 361 -17.88 26.92 19.17
C SER A 361 -16.72 27.88 19.41
N ASN A 362 -15.56 27.37 19.78
CA ASN A 362 -14.36 28.17 20.07
C ASN A 362 -13.52 28.49 18.81
N GLY A 363 -14.09 28.29 17.61
CA GLY A 363 -13.41 28.59 16.35
C GLY A 363 -12.25 27.67 15.99
N LYS A 364 -12.19 26.48 16.59
CA LYS A 364 -11.21 25.44 16.25
C LYS A 364 -11.81 24.39 15.33
N VAL A 365 -10.92 23.67 14.66
CA VAL A 365 -11.25 22.48 13.86
C VAL A 365 -10.46 21.28 14.34
N TYR A 366 -11.14 20.15 14.44
CA TYR A 366 -10.59 18.83 14.73
C TYR A 366 -10.89 17.89 13.58
N TRP A 367 -10.08 16.82 13.46
CA TRP A 367 -10.24 15.79 12.45
C TRP A 367 -10.71 14.51 13.12
N LEU A 368 -11.75 13.93 12.57
CA LEU A 368 -12.34 12.68 13.01
C LEU A 368 -12.38 11.73 11.82
N LYS A 369 -11.72 10.58 11.93
CA LYS A 369 -11.91 9.52 10.94
C LYS A 369 -13.19 8.77 11.27
N VAL A 370 -14.06 8.56 10.27
CA VAL A 370 -15.35 7.90 10.50
C VAL A 370 -15.17 6.52 11.11
N TYR A 371 -14.17 5.74 10.67
CA TYR A 371 -13.87 4.43 11.22
C TYR A 371 -13.36 4.42 12.68
N GLU A 372 -12.98 5.56 13.26
CA GLU A 372 -12.60 5.69 14.68
C GLU A 372 -13.82 5.76 15.62
N LEU A 373 -14.98 6.06 15.07
CA LEU A 373 -16.23 6.00 15.78
C LEU A 373 -16.68 4.55 16.02
N PRO A 374 -17.44 4.26 17.08
CA PRO A 374 -18.02 2.95 17.27
C PRO A 374 -19.16 2.71 16.28
N GLN A 375 -19.16 1.55 15.63
CA GLN A 375 -20.33 1.03 14.96
C GLN A 375 -21.33 0.59 16.01
N ALA A 376 -22.53 1.16 16.02
CA ALA A 376 -23.49 0.92 17.08
C ALA A 376 -24.92 0.99 16.56
N GLY A 377 -25.76 0.03 16.95
CA GLY A 377 -27.17 -0.02 16.57
C GLY A 377 -27.98 1.18 17.09
N ARG A 378 -29.23 1.30 16.62
CA ARG A 378 -30.15 2.43 16.92
C ARG A 378 -30.32 2.71 18.42
N ALA A 379 -30.39 1.66 19.25
CA ALA A 379 -30.62 1.78 20.70
C ALA A 379 -29.35 2.13 21.51
N SER A 380 -28.19 2.16 20.90
CA SER A 380 -26.92 2.47 21.57
C SER A 380 -26.65 3.97 21.57
N LYS A 381 -26.13 4.50 22.69
CA LYS A 381 -25.71 5.91 22.78
C LYS A 381 -24.47 6.26 21.99
N GLY A 382 -23.61 5.26 21.65
CA GLY A 382 -22.30 5.51 21.06
C GLY A 382 -21.23 5.81 22.12
N LYS A 383 -20.17 6.50 21.71
CA LYS A 383 -19.00 6.86 22.54
C LYS A 383 -18.93 8.37 22.70
N PRO A 384 -18.56 8.88 23.90
CA PRO A 384 -18.37 10.32 24.07
C PRO A 384 -17.31 10.85 23.11
N ILE A 385 -17.63 11.90 22.37
CA ILE A 385 -16.75 12.51 21.36
C ILE A 385 -15.47 13.07 21.97
N VAL A 386 -15.52 13.48 23.24
CA VAL A 386 -14.36 13.93 24.01
C VAL A 386 -13.31 12.83 24.22
N ASN A 387 -13.68 11.56 24.05
CA ASN A 387 -12.73 10.44 24.09
C ASN A 387 -12.02 10.22 22.74
N VAL A 388 -12.50 10.85 21.69
CA VAL A 388 -11.94 10.77 20.33
C VAL A 388 -11.27 12.09 19.95
N LEU A 389 -11.89 13.23 20.33
CA LEU A 389 -11.37 14.58 20.09
C LEU A 389 -10.97 15.21 21.43
N ASN A 390 -9.79 15.82 21.49
CA ASN A 390 -9.33 16.54 22.69
C ASN A 390 -10.00 17.91 22.82
N LEU A 391 -11.32 17.91 23.05
CA LEU A 391 -12.10 19.13 23.23
C LEU A 391 -11.78 19.79 24.58
N GLY A 392 -11.79 21.12 24.59
CA GLY A 392 -11.70 21.89 25.82
C GLY A 392 -12.96 21.82 26.69
N PRO A 393 -12.90 22.25 27.97
CA PRO A 393 -14.10 22.42 28.79
C PRO A 393 -15.06 23.42 28.09
N ASP A 394 -16.35 23.09 28.05
CA ASP A 394 -17.43 23.87 27.41
C ASP A 394 -17.31 24.06 25.89
N GLU A 395 -16.33 23.42 25.23
CA GLU A 395 -16.18 23.41 23.78
C GLU A 395 -17.14 22.41 23.15
N ARG A 396 -17.98 22.87 22.20
CA ARG A 396 -18.99 22.06 21.53
C ARG A 396 -18.71 22.02 20.03
N VAL A 397 -19.03 20.90 19.42
CA VAL A 397 -19.02 20.78 17.95
C VAL A 397 -20.24 21.53 17.40
N THR A 398 -20.04 22.53 16.57
CA THR A 398 -21.09 23.36 15.94
C THR A 398 -21.39 22.94 14.54
N THR A 399 -20.40 22.44 13.81
CA THR A 399 -20.55 22.01 12.41
C THR A 399 -19.63 20.85 12.13
N ILE A 400 -20.13 19.91 11.34
CA ILE A 400 -19.37 18.76 10.83
C ILE A 400 -19.40 18.74 9.32
N LEU A 401 -18.23 18.61 8.70
CA LEU A 401 -18.07 18.58 7.23
C LEU A 401 -17.36 17.29 6.83
N PRO A 402 -18.02 16.37 6.11
CA PRO A 402 -17.37 15.19 5.57
C PRO A 402 -16.42 15.61 4.43
N LEU A 403 -15.24 15.04 4.42
CA LEU A 403 -14.21 15.33 3.46
C LEU A 403 -13.48 14.05 3.04
N ARG A 404 -13.47 13.78 1.74
CA ARG A 404 -12.70 12.67 1.18
C ARG A 404 -11.28 13.09 0.84
N GLU A 405 -11.13 14.23 0.17
CA GLU A 405 -9.85 14.75 -0.31
C GLU A 405 -9.78 16.27 -0.17
N TYR A 406 -8.56 16.78 0.02
CA TYR A 406 -8.29 18.24 0.04
C TYR A 406 -8.08 18.75 -1.38
N THR A 407 -9.18 19.06 -2.06
CA THR A 407 -9.15 19.53 -3.45
C THR A 407 -8.69 20.98 -3.53
N GLU A 408 -7.71 21.26 -4.37
CA GLU A 408 -7.24 22.61 -4.66
C GLU A 408 -8.37 23.46 -5.29
N GLY A 409 -8.48 24.72 -4.88
CA GLY A 409 -9.54 25.61 -5.33
C GLY A 409 -10.83 25.56 -4.52
N ASN A 410 -10.93 24.66 -3.53
CA ASN A 410 -12.01 24.65 -2.57
C ASN A 410 -11.65 25.43 -1.29
N PHE A 411 -12.67 25.97 -0.65
CA PHE A 411 -12.53 26.81 0.53
C PHE A 411 -13.44 26.31 1.65
N VAL A 412 -13.08 26.65 2.88
CA VAL A 412 -13.98 26.58 4.03
C VAL A 412 -14.48 28.00 4.32
N PHE A 413 -15.77 28.20 4.16
CA PHE A 413 -16.45 29.42 4.51
C PHE A 413 -17.06 29.31 5.91
N MET A 414 -16.83 30.27 6.76
CA MET A 414 -17.23 30.26 8.18
C MET A 414 -17.99 31.53 8.52
N ALA A 415 -18.95 31.42 9.46
CA ALA A 415 -19.70 32.55 10.00
C ALA A 415 -19.80 32.45 11.52
N THR A 416 -19.70 33.59 12.20
CA THR A 416 -19.81 33.71 13.66
C THR A 416 -21.14 34.32 14.07
N GLY A 417 -21.49 34.20 15.36
CA GLY A 417 -22.68 34.78 15.95
C GLY A 417 -22.78 36.29 15.80
N ASP A 418 -21.66 37.00 15.89
CA ASP A 418 -21.60 38.45 15.73
C ASP A 418 -21.65 38.92 14.24
N GLY A 419 -21.81 37.98 13.31
CA GLY A 419 -21.97 38.25 11.91
C GLY A 419 -20.65 38.47 11.16
N THR A 420 -19.53 38.03 11.70
CA THR A 420 -18.25 38.00 11.02
C THR A 420 -18.17 36.74 10.14
N VAL A 421 -17.61 36.90 8.94
CA VAL A 421 -17.42 35.82 7.99
C VAL A 421 -15.96 35.71 7.55
N LYS A 422 -15.56 34.52 7.17
CA LYS A 422 -14.19 34.24 6.76
C LYS A 422 -14.15 33.12 5.74
N LYS A 423 -13.23 33.25 4.79
CA LYS A 423 -12.92 32.22 3.78
C LYS A 423 -11.46 31.81 3.89
N VAL A 424 -11.20 30.50 4.00
CA VAL A 424 -9.86 29.89 4.12
C VAL A 424 -9.74 28.76 3.10
N GLU A 425 -8.60 28.63 2.45
CA GLU A 425 -8.34 27.50 1.55
C GLU A 425 -8.47 26.17 2.29
N LEU A 426 -9.16 25.19 1.68
CA LEU A 426 -9.38 23.87 2.27
C LEU A 426 -8.05 23.16 2.57
N GLU A 427 -7.04 23.34 1.72
CA GLU A 427 -5.71 22.75 1.90
C GLU A 427 -5.02 23.20 3.20
N ALA A 428 -5.36 24.41 3.71
CA ALA A 428 -4.84 24.90 4.99
C ALA A 428 -5.19 23.99 6.18
N PHE A 429 -6.16 23.10 6.03
CA PHE A 429 -6.60 22.11 7.01
C PHE A 429 -6.08 20.70 6.73
N SER A 430 -5.19 20.50 5.76
CA SER A 430 -4.66 19.17 5.37
C SER A 430 -3.72 18.52 6.39
N ARG A 431 -3.30 19.27 7.42
CA ARG A 431 -2.35 18.78 8.44
C ARG A 431 -3.03 18.68 9.80
N PRO A 432 -3.61 17.51 10.14
CA PRO A 432 -4.31 17.30 11.41
C PRO A 432 -3.39 17.47 12.62
N ARG A 433 -3.97 17.99 13.71
CA ARG A 433 -3.30 18.08 15.02
C ARG A 433 -4.27 17.60 16.12
N SER A 434 -3.76 16.84 17.06
CA SER A 434 -4.55 16.27 18.17
C SER A 434 -5.23 17.32 19.05
N ASN A 435 -4.64 18.51 19.19
CA ASN A 435 -5.18 19.62 19.99
C ASN A 435 -6.05 20.59 19.16
N GLY A 436 -6.43 20.20 17.94
CA GLY A 436 -7.12 21.04 16.99
C GLY A 436 -6.25 22.16 16.40
N LEU A 437 -6.80 22.85 15.42
CA LEU A 437 -6.21 24.06 14.84
C LEU A 437 -7.22 25.22 14.94
N ILE A 438 -6.74 26.42 15.16
CA ILE A 438 -7.56 27.62 15.04
C ILE A 438 -7.98 27.77 13.58
N ALA A 439 -9.28 27.75 13.33
CA ALA A 439 -9.90 27.96 12.02
C ALA A 439 -10.30 29.42 11.84
N ILE A 440 -10.80 30.05 12.90
CA ILE A 440 -11.14 31.48 12.98
C ILE A 440 -10.75 31.98 14.37
N ASP A 441 -10.21 33.18 14.42
CA ASP A 441 -9.94 33.87 15.69
C ASP A 441 -11.21 34.65 16.10
N LEU A 442 -11.77 34.30 17.27
CA LEU A 442 -13.00 34.86 17.79
C LEU A 442 -12.72 35.97 18.79
N GLU A 443 -13.52 37.01 18.77
CA GLU A 443 -13.39 38.17 19.66
C GLU A 443 -14.44 38.11 20.79
N GLY A 444 -13.99 38.27 22.01
CA GLY A 444 -14.90 38.29 23.17
C GLY A 444 -15.61 36.97 23.45
N GLU A 445 -16.95 37.02 23.51
CA GLU A 445 -17.84 35.86 23.72
C GLU A 445 -18.46 35.34 22.41
N ASP A 446 -17.94 35.80 21.23
CA ASP A 446 -18.45 35.37 19.93
C ASP A 446 -18.24 33.85 19.74
N VAL A 447 -19.12 33.23 19.02
CA VAL A 447 -19.08 31.77 18.74
C VAL A 447 -19.16 31.51 17.25
N LEU A 448 -18.51 30.44 16.81
CA LEU A 448 -18.67 29.95 15.44
C LEU A 448 -20.05 29.31 15.29
N VAL A 449 -20.86 29.82 14.38
CA VAL A 449 -22.22 29.34 14.11
C VAL A 449 -22.23 28.23 13.06
N GLY A 450 -21.40 28.38 12.01
CA GLY A 450 -21.39 27.42 10.93
C GLY A 450 -20.16 27.49 10.06
N ALA A 451 -19.90 26.40 9.38
CA ALA A 451 -18.89 26.27 8.36
C ALA A 451 -19.43 25.48 7.16
N ALA A 452 -18.97 25.79 5.94
CA ALA A 452 -19.35 25.09 4.73
C ALA A 452 -18.17 25.01 3.76
N ILE A 453 -18.12 23.96 2.96
CA ILE A 453 -17.15 23.85 1.86
C ILE A 453 -17.72 24.55 0.63
N THR A 454 -16.93 25.41 -0.01
CA THR A 454 -17.31 26.21 -1.18
C THR A 454 -16.24 26.12 -2.28
N ASP A 455 -16.65 26.44 -3.52
CA ASP A 455 -15.76 26.45 -4.69
C ASP A 455 -15.21 27.84 -5.05
N GLY A 456 -15.48 28.84 -4.23
CA GLY A 456 -15.02 30.22 -4.42
C GLY A 456 -15.97 31.14 -5.22
N ASN A 457 -17.05 30.62 -5.82
CA ASN A 457 -17.95 31.35 -6.69
C ASN A 457 -19.44 31.30 -6.29
N GLN A 458 -19.73 30.78 -5.10
CA GLN A 458 -21.09 30.57 -4.64
C GLN A 458 -21.70 31.83 -3.99
N ASP A 459 -23.01 31.83 -3.82
CA ASP A 459 -23.72 32.84 -3.04
C ASP A 459 -23.86 32.35 -1.59
N ILE A 460 -23.58 33.22 -0.65
CA ILE A 460 -23.65 32.95 0.79
C ILE A 460 -24.87 33.67 1.38
N MET A 461 -25.61 32.97 2.24
CA MET A 461 -26.75 33.53 2.97
C MET A 461 -26.49 33.38 4.48
N LEU A 462 -26.70 34.47 5.20
CA LEU A 462 -26.68 34.54 6.66
C LEU A 462 -28.06 34.89 7.16
N PHE A 463 -28.54 34.19 8.15
CA PHE A 463 -29.83 34.41 8.80
C PHE A 463 -29.62 34.84 10.23
N THR A 464 -30.38 35.88 10.66
CA THR A 464 -30.31 36.39 12.04
C THR A 464 -31.56 36.00 12.83
N ASN A 465 -31.42 35.89 14.16
CA ASN A 465 -32.53 35.60 15.05
C ASN A 465 -33.70 36.63 14.96
N GLU A 466 -33.43 37.83 14.48
CA GLU A 466 -34.40 38.86 14.17
C GLU A 466 -35.24 38.60 12.88
N GLY A 467 -35.06 37.41 12.29
CA GLY A 467 -35.79 37.03 11.08
C GLY A 467 -35.32 37.72 9.79
N LYS A 468 -34.12 38.26 9.75
CA LYS A 468 -33.51 38.84 8.55
C LYS A 468 -32.51 37.90 7.89
N ALA A 469 -32.32 38.08 6.56
CA ALA A 469 -31.32 37.37 5.79
C ALA A 469 -30.51 38.32 4.91
N VAL A 470 -29.22 38.07 4.80
CA VAL A 470 -28.33 38.70 3.85
C VAL A 470 -27.82 37.67 2.87
N ARG A 471 -27.94 37.92 1.56
CA ARG A 471 -27.35 37.12 0.51
C ARG A 471 -26.29 37.96 -0.21
N PHE A 472 -25.08 37.44 -0.33
CA PHE A 472 -23.95 38.09 -1.00
C PHE A 472 -23.08 37.08 -1.71
N LYS A 473 -22.25 37.53 -2.66
CA LYS A 473 -21.35 36.66 -3.38
C LYS A 473 -20.15 36.28 -2.52
N GLU A 474 -19.75 35.04 -2.57
CA GLU A 474 -18.56 34.56 -1.90
C GLU A 474 -17.29 35.31 -2.31
N THR A 475 -17.24 35.79 -3.58
CA THR A 475 -16.14 36.62 -4.12
C THR A 475 -15.94 37.94 -3.38
N ASP A 476 -16.97 38.46 -2.67
CA ASP A 476 -16.87 39.68 -1.86
C ASP A 476 -16.03 39.44 -0.57
N VAL A 477 -15.74 38.18 -0.26
CA VAL A 477 -14.89 37.78 0.88
C VAL A 477 -13.55 37.26 0.35
N ARG A 478 -12.48 38.01 0.63
CA ARG A 478 -11.13 37.60 0.26
C ARG A 478 -10.73 36.34 1.03
N CYS A 479 -9.92 35.48 0.41
CA CYS A 479 -9.28 34.39 1.10
C CYS A 479 -8.30 34.90 2.17
N MET A 480 -8.32 34.34 3.35
CA MET A 480 -7.53 34.75 4.51
C MET A 480 -6.85 33.55 5.20
N GLY A 481 -5.77 33.82 5.92
CA GLY A 481 -5.11 32.81 6.74
C GLY A 481 -5.98 32.36 7.94
N ARG A 482 -5.73 31.17 8.48
CA ARG A 482 -6.51 30.54 9.57
C ARG A 482 -6.63 31.40 10.84
N THR A 483 -5.60 32.15 11.20
CA THR A 483 -5.53 32.99 12.39
C THR A 483 -6.13 34.41 12.21
N ALA A 484 -6.76 34.71 11.08
CA ALA A 484 -7.42 35.99 10.87
C ALA A 484 -8.82 35.98 11.54
N MET A 485 -9.29 37.12 11.96
CA MET A 485 -10.62 37.29 12.59
C MET A 485 -11.76 37.23 11.56
N GLY A 486 -11.50 37.65 10.32
CA GLY A 486 -12.53 37.68 9.29
C GLY A 486 -12.93 39.12 8.87
N VAL A 487 -14.07 39.21 8.23
CA VAL A 487 -14.67 40.48 7.78
C VAL A 487 -16.18 40.46 8.11
N ARG A 488 -16.79 41.65 8.23
CA ARG A 488 -18.22 41.76 8.49
C ARG A 488 -19.04 41.17 7.33
N GLY A 489 -19.86 40.17 7.63
CA GLY A 489 -20.80 39.53 6.70
C GLY A 489 -22.18 40.19 6.75
N VAL A 490 -22.69 40.45 7.95
CA VAL A 490 -23.97 41.10 8.21
C VAL A 490 -23.80 42.15 9.30
N ARG A 491 -24.62 43.19 9.26
CA ARG A 491 -24.72 44.20 10.32
C ARG A 491 -25.92 43.88 11.19
N LEU A 492 -25.64 43.41 12.39
CA LEU A 492 -26.66 43.19 13.39
C LEU A 492 -27.19 44.51 14.00
N PRO A 493 -28.45 44.55 14.45
CA PRO A 493 -28.96 45.70 15.19
C PRO A 493 -28.28 45.77 16.57
N GLU A 494 -28.22 46.96 17.17
CA GLU A 494 -27.70 47.19 18.52
C GLU A 494 -28.75 46.77 19.60
N ILE A 495 -29.15 45.51 19.54
CA ILE A 495 -30.11 44.88 20.46
C ILE A 495 -29.39 43.77 21.16
N GLU A 496 -29.52 43.68 22.50
CA GLU A 496 -28.93 42.60 23.26
C GLU A 496 -29.47 41.24 22.78
N GLY A 497 -28.56 40.29 22.51
CA GLY A 497 -28.90 38.95 22.04
C GLY A 497 -29.11 38.85 20.50
N ALA A 498 -28.94 39.92 19.73
CA ALA A 498 -28.97 39.82 18.26
C ALA A 498 -27.78 39.01 17.75
N CYS A 499 -28.04 37.94 16.99
CA CYS A 499 -27.01 37.05 16.51
C CYS A 499 -27.39 36.42 15.17
N VAL A 500 -26.37 35.93 14.46
CA VAL A 500 -26.54 35.04 13.30
C VAL A 500 -26.87 33.64 13.84
N VAL A 501 -27.87 32.99 13.23
CA VAL A 501 -28.32 31.64 13.61
C VAL A 501 -28.04 30.58 12.55
N SER A 502 -27.85 30.98 11.29
CA SER A 502 -27.57 30.00 10.23
C SER A 502 -26.71 30.61 9.11
N LEU A 503 -25.83 29.76 8.58
CA LEU A 503 -25.05 29.95 7.36
C LEU A 503 -25.53 28.95 6.30
N ILE A 504 -25.90 29.44 5.13
CA ILE A 504 -26.31 28.61 3.99
C ILE A 504 -25.47 29.00 2.77
N VAL A 505 -25.01 28.00 2.04
CA VAL A 505 -24.48 28.15 0.69
C VAL A 505 -25.65 27.97 -0.27
N ALA A 506 -26.01 29.03 -0.99
CA ALA A 506 -27.25 29.06 -1.74
C ALA A 506 -27.19 28.19 -3.01
N ASP A 507 -28.07 27.20 -3.10
CA ASP A 507 -28.38 26.45 -4.32
C ASP A 507 -29.61 27.07 -4.95
N PRO A 508 -29.53 27.63 -6.19
CA PRO A 508 -30.67 28.26 -6.85
C PRO A 508 -31.88 27.39 -7.05
N GLU A 509 -31.67 26.06 -7.14
CA GLU A 509 -32.77 25.10 -7.37
C GLU A 509 -33.47 24.65 -6.08
N ALA A 510 -32.97 25.08 -4.92
CA ALA A 510 -33.52 24.71 -3.62
C ALA A 510 -34.37 25.83 -3.02
N GLN A 511 -35.02 25.52 -1.90
CA GLN A 511 -35.80 26.44 -1.10
C GLN A 511 -35.16 26.62 0.26
N VAL A 512 -35.35 27.78 0.88
CA VAL A 512 -34.94 27.99 2.27
C VAL A 512 -36.13 27.79 3.18
N LEU A 513 -35.99 26.83 4.08
CA LEU A 513 -36.93 26.67 5.17
C LEU A 513 -36.45 27.44 6.39
N THR A 514 -37.32 28.28 6.93
CA THR A 514 -37.08 29.03 8.18
C THR A 514 -37.98 28.49 9.27
N ALA A 515 -37.42 28.33 10.49
CA ALA A 515 -38.16 27.85 11.67
C ALA A 515 -37.98 28.81 12.84
N SER A 516 -39.07 29.14 13.55
CA SER A 516 -39.08 30.08 14.65
C SER A 516 -39.38 29.42 15.99
N GLN A 517 -39.03 30.08 17.05
CA GLN A 517 -39.04 29.62 18.46
C GLN A 517 -40.36 28.98 18.89
N ASN A 518 -41.50 29.54 18.46
CA ASN A 518 -42.82 29.03 18.86
C ASN A 518 -43.37 27.98 17.85
N GLY A 519 -42.48 27.33 17.06
CA GLY A 519 -42.88 26.22 16.20
C GLY A 519 -43.52 26.62 14.87
N PHE A 520 -43.34 27.85 14.40
CA PHE A 520 -43.79 28.31 13.10
C PHE A 520 -42.66 28.30 12.11
N GLY A 521 -42.98 28.17 10.81
CA GLY A 521 -42.00 28.23 9.75
C GLY A 521 -42.61 28.22 8.35
N LYS A 522 -41.77 28.28 7.35
CA LYS A 522 -42.19 28.31 5.95
C LYS A 522 -41.02 27.98 5.03
N ARG A 523 -41.36 27.60 3.81
CA ARG A 523 -40.39 27.51 2.71
C ARG A 523 -40.46 28.81 1.86
N THR A 524 -39.33 29.27 1.40
CA THR A 524 -39.23 30.45 0.51
C THR A 524 -38.19 30.14 -0.57
N SER A 525 -38.49 30.47 -1.85
CA SER A 525 -37.51 30.29 -2.92
C SER A 525 -36.25 31.13 -2.68
N VAL A 526 -35.10 30.59 -2.99
CA VAL A 526 -33.80 31.31 -2.91
C VAL A 526 -33.80 32.58 -3.77
N ASP A 527 -34.54 32.60 -4.89
CA ASP A 527 -34.64 33.72 -5.79
C ASP A 527 -35.35 34.94 -5.19
N GLU A 528 -36.18 34.73 -4.16
CA GLU A 528 -36.79 35.86 -3.46
C GLU A 528 -35.81 36.68 -2.61
N PHE A 529 -34.60 36.13 -2.36
CA PHE A 529 -33.57 36.82 -1.60
C PHE A 529 -32.60 37.53 -2.57
N PRO A 530 -32.66 38.87 -2.67
CA PRO A 530 -31.82 39.62 -3.58
C PRO A 530 -30.35 39.56 -3.13
N VAL A 531 -29.46 39.49 -4.12
CA VAL A 531 -28.00 39.52 -3.86
C VAL A 531 -27.60 40.97 -3.58
N HIS A 532 -26.97 41.20 -2.46
CA HIS A 532 -26.46 42.51 -2.01
C HIS A 532 -24.97 42.41 -1.66
N ASN A 533 -24.34 43.55 -1.43
CA ASN A 533 -23.00 43.54 -0.85
C ASN A 533 -23.03 43.05 0.61
N ARG A 534 -21.96 42.39 1.04
CA ARG A 534 -21.81 41.94 2.45
C ARG A 534 -21.83 43.14 3.43
N GLY A 535 -22.16 42.87 4.68
CA GLY A 535 -22.15 43.88 5.76
C GLY A 535 -23.38 44.80 5.80
N GLY A 536 -24.42 44.47 5.01
CA GLY A 536 -25.73 45.13 5.09
C GLY A 536 -26.60 44.60 6.23
N GLN A 537 -27.78 45.24 6.46
CA GLN A 537 -28.75 44.77 7.47
C GLN A 537 -29.65 43.64 6.96
N GLY A 538 -29.57 43.32 5.66
CA GLY A 538 -30.38 42.29 5.03
C GLY A 538 -31.83 42.64 4.77
N VAL A 539 -32.60 41.65 4.31
CA VAL A 539 -34.02 41.72 4.02
C VAL A 539 -34.78 40.80 4.97
N ILE A 540 -36.05 41.02 5.16
CA ILE A 540 -36.91 40.17 5.98
C ILE A 540 -36.98 38.78 5.32
N ALA A 541 -36.62 37.74 6.05
CA ALA A 541 -36.75 36.33 5.67
C ALA A 541 -38.05 35.73 6.24
N ILE A 542 -38.32 36.00 7.51
CA ILE A 542 -39.55 35.70 8.19
C ILE A 542 -39.92 36.87 9.09
N GLN A 543 -41.19 37.24 9.14
CA GLN A 543 -41.64 38.28 10.02
C GLN A 543 -41.75 37.75 11.45
N THR A 544 -40.89 38.18 12.36
CA THR A 544 -40.90 37.81 13.80
C THR A 544 -41.94 38.65 14.56
N SER A 545 -42.63 38.02 15.50
CA SER A 545 -43.67 38.65 16.35
C SER A 545 -43.79 37.83 17.66
N GLU A 546 -44.53 38.29 18.62
CA GLU A 546 -44.86 37.55 19.85
C GLU A 546 -45.50 36.16 19.55
N ARG A 547 -46.21 36.05 18.43
CA ARG A 547 -46.87 34.80 18.01
C ARG A 547 -45.90 33.70 17.65
N ASN A 548 -44.89 34.00 16.84
CA ASN A 548 -43.97 33.00 16.32
C ASN A 548 -42.58 33.02 16.95
N GLY A 549 -42.26 34.05 17.75
CA GLY A 549 -40.95 34.17 18.41
C GLY A 549 -39.81 34.52 17.48
N ALA A 550 -38.59 34.45 17.96
CA ALA A 550 -37.35 34.68 17.19
C ALA A 550 -37.09 33.55 16.18
N LEU A 551 -36.34 33.85 15.14
CA LEU A 551 -35.86 32.80 14.21
C LEU A 551 -34.80 31.95 14.90
N VAL A 552 -35.00 30.63 14.89
CA VAL A 552 -34.11 29.65 15.52
C VAL A 552 -33.12 29.08 14.51
N GLY A 553 -33.56 28.89 13.27
CA GLY A 553 -32.69 28.32 12.26
C GLY A 553 -33.29 28.42 10.84
N ALA A 554 -32.41 28.38 9.87
CA ALA A 554 -32.75 28.28 8.46
C ALA A 554 -31.94 27.14 7.84
N VAL A 555 -32.59 26.33 7.02
CA VAL A 555 -31.95 25.21 6.30
C VAL A 555 -32.42 25.21 4.86
N GLN A 556 -31.53 24.82 3.95
CA GLN A 556 -31.87 24.67 2.54
C GLN A 556 -32.44 23.29 2.29
N VAL A 557 -33.58 23.22 1.60
CA VAL A 557 -34.34 21.99 1.41
C VAL A 557 -34.76 21.83 -0.05
N LYS A 558 -34.96 20.58 -0.46
CA LYS A 558 -35.55 20.20 -1.75
C LYS A 558 -36.82 19.38 -1.52
N ASP A 559 -37.66 19.30 -2.54
CA ASP A 559 -38.83 18.43 -2.49
C ASP A 559 -38.37 16.97 -2.29
N GLY A 560 -39.06 16.23 -1.45
CA GLY A 560 -38.67 14.88 -1.03
C GLY A 560 -37.83 14.82 0.25
N ASP A 561 -37.15 15.91 0.64
CA ASP A 561 -36.42 15.96 1.90
C ASP A 561 -37.37 15.86 3.12
N GLU A 562 -36.79 15.49 4.27
CA GLU A 562 -37.47 15.49 5.54
C GLU A 562 -36.78 16.43 6.54
N LEU A 563 -37.52 16.87 7.53
CA LEU A 563 -37.03 17.75 8.58
C LEU A 563 -37.10 17.07 9.92
N MET A 564 -36.10 17.32 10.74
CA MET A 564 -36.14 17.05 12.16
C MET A 564 -36.26 18.38 12.91
N LEU A 565 -37.37 18.55 13.64
CA LEU A 565 -37.61 19.70 14.51
C LEU A 565 -37.29 19.27 15.95
N ILE A 566 -36.57 20.12 16.66
CA ILE A 566 -35.99 19.81 17.97
C ILE A 566 -36.41 20.88 18.97
N SER A 567 -37.07 20.47 20.07
CA SER A 567 -37.44 21.40 21.17
C SER A 567 -36.42 21.36 22.31
N ASP A 568 -36.47 22.39 23.18
CA ASP A 568 -35.67 22.50 24.39
C ASP A 568 -36.03 21.45 25.47
N GLN A 569 -37.23 20.86 25.40
CA GLN A 569 -37.65 19.76 26.26
C GLN A 569 -37.36 18.36 25.67
N GLY A 570 -36.63 18.31 24.56
CA GLY A 570 -36.22 17.04 23.94
C GLY A 570 -37.28 16.42 23.03
N THR A 571 -38.37 17.12 22.69
CA THR A 571 -39.36 16.65 21.71
C THR A 571 -38.72 16.68 20.30
N LEU A 572 -38.77 15.54 19.63
CA LEU A 572 -38.28 15.36 18.24
C LEU A 572 -39.47 15.08 17.35
N VAL A 573 -39.67 15.91 16.33
CA VAL A 573 -40.72 15.70 15.32
C VAL A 573 -40.10 15.65 13.95
N ARG A 574 -40.40 14.57 13.21
CA ARG A 574 -40.02 14.37 11.85
C ARG A 574 -41.18 14.76 10.94
N THR A 575 -40.95 15.67 10.02
CA THR A 575 -41.96 16.22 9.10
C THR A 575 -41.40 16.19 7.68
N ARG A 576 -42.25 15.90 6.69
CA ARG A 576 -41.85 16.01 5.29
C ARG A 576 -41.80 17.47 4.89
N VAL A 577 -40.78 17.82 4.09
CA VAL A 577 -40.63 19.17 3.54
C VAL A 577 -41.87 19.55 2.72
N ASP A 578 -42.45 18.62 1.95
CA ASP A 578 -43.62 18.84 1.09
C ASP A 578 -44.87 19.29 1.86
N GLU A 579 -44.97 19.00 3.16
CA GLU A 579 -46.08 19.40 4.01
C GLU A 579 -45.98 20.87 4.46
N VAL A 580 -44.80 21.50 4.29
CA VAL A 580 -44.57 22.89 4.68
C VAL A 580 -44.91 23.82 3.50
N SER A 581 -45.78 24.82 3.74
CA SER A 581 -46.20 25.75 2.68
C SER A 581 -45.04 26.61 2.17
N VAL A 582 -45.01 26.82 0.85
CA VAL A 582 -44.15 27.78 0.17
C VAL A 582 -44.80 29.16 0.27
N LEU A 583 -44.15 30.10 0.91
CA LEU A 583 -44.64 31.43 1.19
C LEU A 583 -43.57 32.49 0.88
N SER A 584 -43.99 33.70 0.54
CA SER A 584 -43.09 34.83 0.32
C SER A 584 -42.35 35.22 1.62
N ARG A 585 -41.21 35.95 1.47
CA ARG A 585 -40.31 36.32 2.57
C ARG A 585 -41.03 37.06 3.71
N ASN A 586 -41.92 38.02 3.40
CA ASN A 586 -42.53 38.90 4.40
C ASN A 586 -43.83 38.32 4.99
N THR A 587 -43.75 37.12 5.55
CA THR A 587 -44.86 36.44 6.24
C THR A 587 -44.37 35.78 7.55
N GLN A 588 -45.33 35.50 8.46
CA GLN A 588 -45.04 34.86 9.75
C GLN A 588 -44.89 33.33 9.68
N GLY A 589 -45.15 32.72 8.54
CA GLY A 589 -45.13 31.26 8.37
C GLY A 589 -46.39 30.55 8.87
N VAL A 590 -46.36 29.22 8.77
CA VAL A 590 -47.39 28.29 9.21
C VAL A 590 -46.88 27.50 10.41
N THR A 591 -47.76 26.84 11.13
CA THR A 591 -47.37 25.95 12.24
C THR A 591 -46.66 24.73 11.69
N LEU A 592 -45.42 24.51 12.06
CA LEU A 592 -44.63 23.30 11.77
C LEU A 592 -44.83 22.24 12.83
N ILE A 593 -44.84 22.68 14.10
CA ILE A 593 -45.02 21.82 15.28
C ILE A 593 -45.87 22.55 16.33
N LYS A 594 -46.70 21.80 17.02
CA LYS A 594 -47.45 22.31 18.20
C LYS A 594 -46.63 22.03 19.45
N LEU A 595 -46.13 23.07 20.06
CA LEU A 595 -45.35 23.02 21.30
C LEU A 595 -46.25 23.26 22.54
N ALA A 596 -45.83 22.76 23.68
CA ALA A 596 -46.47 23.09 24.97
C ALA A 596 -46.21 24.56 25.35
N SER A 597 -46.92 25.08 26.35
CA SER A 597 -46.87 26.52 26.73
C SER A 597 -45.47 27.01 27.08
N ASP A 598 -44.62 26.13 27.62
CA ASP A 598 -43.27 26.45 28.11
C ASP A 598 -42.17 25.73 27.28
N GLU A 599 -42.55 25.24 26.13
CA GLU A 599 -41.64 24.50 25.22
C GLU A 599 -41.31 25.37 23.99
N HIS A 600 -40.03 25.39 23.61
CA HIS A 600 -39.54 26.20 22.53
C HIS A 600 -38.77 25.36 21.55
N LEU A 601 -38.90 25.66 20.25
CA LEU A 601 -38.04 25.08 19.20
C LEU A 601 -36.64 25.65 19.35
N VAL A 602 -35.61 24.77 19.35
CA VAL A 602 -34.20 25.15 19.49
C VAL A 602 -33.36 24.72 18.28
N GLY A 603 -33.90 23.88 17.42
CA GLY A 603 -33.16 23.42 16.26
C GLY A 603 -34.04 22.89 15.15
N VAL A 604 -33.53 23.02 13.91
CA VAL A 604 -34.08 22.41 12.71
C VAL A 604 -32.94 21.78 11.91
N VAL A 605 -33.09 20.52 11.54
CA VAL A 605 -32.10 19.76 10.78
C VAL A 605 -32.75 19.16 9.55
N ARG A 606 -32.11 19.31 8.41
CA ARG A 606 -32.52 18.64 7.16
C ARG A 606 -32.05 17.20 7.16
N LEU A 607 -32.95 16.29 6.86
CA LEU A 607 -32.64 14.91 6.52
C LEU A 607 -32.79 14.77 5.02
N GLN A 608 -31.69 14.55 4.31
CA GLN A 608 -31.75 14.28 2.87
C GLN A 608 -32.51 12.98 2.66
N ASP A 609 -33.42 12.95 1.67
CA ASP A 609 -33.92 11.72 1.12
C ASP A 609 -32.74 11.02 0.42
N ILE A 610 -32.24 9.98 1.05
CA ILE A 610 -31.27 9.08 0.42
C ILE A 610 -32.15 8.18 -0.43
N GLY A 611 -32.47 8.65 -1.66
CA GLY A 611 -33.30 7.97 -2.63
C GLY A 611 -32.87 6.50 -2.72
N GLY A 612 -33.69 5.62 -2.25
CA GLY A 612 -33.59 4.20 -2.56
C GLY A 612 -33.95 4.11 -4.04
N ASP A 613 -32.98 3.88 -4.90
CA ASP A 613 -33.20 3.59 -6.30
C ASP A 613 -34.26 2.48 -6.41
N ASP A 614 -35.39 2.81 -7.02
CA ASP A 614 -36.44 1.85 -7.42
C ASP A 614 -35.90 0.78 -8.40
N GLU A 615 -34.67 0.90 -8.87
CA GLU A 615 -34.00 -0.07 -9.75
C GLU A 615 -33.51 -1.34 -9.04
N PHE A 616 -33.39 -1.33 -7.70
CA PHE A 616 -33.01 -2.54 -6.93
C PHE A 616 -34.20 -3.36 -6.39
N GLU A 617 -35.45 -2.86 -6.49
CA GLU A 617 -36.64 -3.63 -6.08
C GLU A 617 -37.05 -4.70 -7.11
N GLY A 618 -36.60 -4.62 -8.36
CA GLY A 618 -36.92 -5.61 -9.41
C GLY A 618 -36.16 -6.94 -9.25
N GLU A 619 -34.93 -6.91 -8.76
CA GLU A 619 -34.12 -8.14 -8.64
C GLU A 619 -34.28 -8.88 -7.30
N LEU A 620 -34.82 -8.21 -6.26
CA LEU A 620 -35.08 -8.85 -4.96
C LEU A 620 -36.48 -9.45 -4.82
N SER A 621 -37.47 -8.98 -5.59
CA SER A 621 -38.80 -9.61 -5.61
C SER A 621 -38.76 -10.96 -6.32
N ASP A 622 -38.00 -11.10 -7.40
CA ASP A 622 -37.85 -12.35 -8.13
C ASP A 622 -37.03 -13.42 -7.38
N ALA A 623 -36.18 -13.00 -6.44
CA ALA A 623 -35.37 -13.92 -5.60
C ALA A 623 -36.17 -14.43 -4.37
N ILE A 624 -37.15 -13.66 -3.88
CA ILE A 624 -37.97 -14.05 -2.71
C ILE A 624 -39.13 -14.94 -3.16
N ASP A 625 -39.69 -14.72 -4.34
CA ASP A 625 -40.73 -15.59 -4.92
C ASP A 625 -40.19 -16.94 -5.40
N ALA A 626 -38.89 -17.02 -5.75
CA ALA A 626 -38.24 -18.28 -6.08
C ALA A 626 -37.95 -19.17 -4.85
N ASP A 627 -37.68 -18.57 -3.68
CA ASP A 627 -37.46 -19.31 -2.43
C ASP A 627 -38.79 -19.73 -1.76
N ALA A 628 -39.86 -18.98 -1.94
CA ALA A 628 -41.21 -19.38 -1.48
C ALA A 628 -41.83 -20.50 -2.29
N ALA A 629 -41.50 -20.58 -3.58
CA ALA A 629 -42.00 -21.65 -4.47
C ALA A 629 -41.26 -22.99 -4.27
N SER A 630 -40.07 -22.98 -3.68
CA SER A 630 -39.32 -24.21 -3.34
C SER A 630 -39.66 -24.78 -1.95
N ALA A 631 -40.34 -24.02 -1.09
CA ALA A 631 -40.73 -24.45 0.26
C ALA A 631 -42.16 -25.12 0.28
N GLU A 632 -42.98 -24.93 -0.73
CA GLU A 632 -44.32 -25.56 -0.81
C GLU A 632 -44.37 -26.93 -1.55
N ALA A 633 -43.22 -27.42 -2.08
CA ALA A 633 -43.17 -28.66 -2.85
C ALA A 633 -42.73 -29.91 -2.07
N THR A 634 -42.57 -29.85 -0.75
CA THR A 634 -42.09 -31.01 0.05
C THR A 634 -42.97 -31.43 1.22
N ASP A 635 -44.29 -31.15 1.15
CA ASP A 635 -45.19 -31.63 2.22
C ASP A 635 -46.50 -32.24 1.60
N THR A 636 -46.39 -33.39 0.93
CA THR A 636 -47.45 -34.37 0.77
C THR A 636 -46.82 -35.72 0.40
N ASP A 637 -46.75 -36.63 1.29
CA ASP A 637 -47.12 -38.03 1.24
C ASP A 637 -46.27 -38.87 2.21
N THR A 638 -46.85 -39.36 3.28
CA THR A 638 -46.85 -40.76 3.67
C THR A 638 -47.65 -40.95 4.93
N GLY A 639 -48.77 -41.58 4.71
CA GLY A 639 -49.55 -42.18 5.78
C GLY A 639 -49.03 -43.57 6.15
N ASN A 640 -49.07 -43.80 7.43
CA ASN A 640 -49.50 -45.06 8.11
C ASN A 640 -48.95 -46.41 7.67
N THR A 641 -48.25 -47.08 8.57
CA THR A 641 -48.65 -48.39 9.11
C THR A 641 -47.77 -48.84 10.29
N GLU A 642 -48.49 -49.37 11.24
CA GLU A 642 -48.07 -49.99 12.50
C GLU A 642 -47.17 -51.23 12.34
N GLU A 643 -46.37 -51.59 13.25
CA GLU A 643 -46.42 -52.67 14.27
C GLU A 643 -45.05 -53.22 14.68
N SER A 644 -44.90 -53.23 15.98
CA SER A 644 -44.37 -54.31 16.88
C SER A 644 -42.94 -54.80 16.76
N GLY A 645 -42.32 -54.87 17.94
CA GLY A 645 -41.59 -56.04 18.39
C GLY A 645 -40.11 -55.87 18.73
N ASP A 646 -39.82 -55.52 19.92
CA ASP A 646 -39.15 -56.30 20.99
C ASP A 646 -37.65 -56.64 20.89
N THR A 647 -36.99 -56.25 21.97
CA THR A 647 -35.91 -56.90 22.71
C THR A 647 -34.44 -56.88 22.24
N ARG A 648 -33.65 -56.40 23.22
CA ARG A 648 -32.36 -56.89 23.74
C ARG A 648 -31.07 -56.34 23.13
N SER A 649 -30.42 -55.53 23.98
CA SER A 649 -28.95 -55.59 24.21
C SER A 649 -28.53 -56.96 24.77
N PRO A 650 -27.24 -57.33 24.93
CA PRO A 650 -26.07 -56.49 25.16
C PRO A 650 -24.73 -57.02 24.56
N ASP A 651 -23.67 -56.26 24.84
CA ASP A 651 -22.28 -56.59 25.16
C ASP A 651 -21.24 -56.90 24.08
N ALA A 652 -20.18 -56.13 24.26
CA ALA A 652 -18.76 -56.47 24.30
C ALA A 652 -18.00 -56.81 23.02
N GLU A 653 -17.13 -55.98 22.58
CA GLU A 653 -15.65 -55.91 22.77
C GLU A 653 -15.09 -54.63 22.15
#